data_6b63efaaf1679335d0016da2aa6e4223
#
_entry.id   6b63efaaf1679335d0016da2aa6e4223
#
_cell.length_a   1.000
_cell.length_b   1.000
_cell.length_c   1.000
_cell.angle_alpha   90.00
_cell.angle_beta   90.00
_cell.angle_gamma   90.00
#
_symmetry.space_group_name_H-M   'P 1'
#
loop_
_entity.id
_entity.type
_entity.pdbx_description
1 polymer ?
#
loop_
_entity_poly.entity_id
_entity_poly.type
_entity_poly.pdbx_seq_one_letter_code
_entity_poly.pdbx_strand_id
1 'polypeptide(L)'
;MTRSVVNLFEVDRNAVELVGGKGAHLGELSRIDGIRVPAGFCVTTAAFDRVLPTWSEEGVIAEISAAVRGDTAYAVRSSATAEDAAGASFAGQHDTYLNVIGAAAVLEHVRRCWASLFTERAVAYRLRHGVERDAVRMAVVVQEMVFPQASGVAFTADPVTGNRRVTSIEAGFGLGEALVSGLVNTDVYQVRDGAVIAETVGAKRLAVHATPGGGTAHHEIAPDRQGLPVLTTPEIVRLAALARRVEEHFGSPQDIEWCLDDDGFAIVQSRPITTLFPVPPAPDDRNRVYVSVGHQQMMTEAMRPLGLSVWKATSPGHMLDAGGRLFVDVTARLASPSARAALLPMMSRSDPLMGDAMQNVVDRKDFVPVQPEEPLVAPGGTPPAPIATDRAVVTELIAEREAALVTLKRDIAPLTGPELIDFVVADIGRIRQILFGPRNLQAIMAGIDGTWWLNEHLESWLGETNAADTLTQSAPDNVTSEMGMALLDVADAVRPYPEVVAFLRNLEGDDFLDRLPELPGGREARAVIEAYLERYGMRCVGEIDITRPRWSEHPAAIVPMILSNVRNAEPGARERRFEQGRQDALRKEREVLARLRSLPGDGAAKAAETKQVIDRVRTFIGYREYPKYNMIARYFVYKRALLAEAERLVAAGVLGDAEDIYFLTLEELQDLVRTQRADDRLIDERKAAFASFRILVPPRVLTSEGEAVTGAYRRADLPSGALAGLAVSAGVVEGRARVLHDLADADLAPGDILVTAYTDPSWTPAFVAVSGLVTEVGGQMTHGAVIAREYGLPAVVGVENATTLISDGQQIRVHGTDGYVELL
;
A
#
# COMPACT_ATOMS: atom_id res chain seq x y z
N MET A 1 -34.55 24.55 23.63
CA MET A 1 -34.91 23.84 22.37
C MET A 1 -33.84 24.15 21.35
N THR A 2 -33.22 23.14 20.79
CA THR A 2 -32.23 23.29 19.69
C THR A 2 -32.94 23.82 18.46
N ARG A 3 -32.45 24.89 17.85
CA ARG A 3 -33.03 25.48 16.62
C ARG A 3 -33.05 24.44 15.49
N SER A 4 -34.17 24.38 14.75
CA SER A 4 -34.26 23.50 13.57
C SER A 4 -33.54 24.08 12.35
N VAL A 5 -33.38 25.41 12.32
CA VAL A 5 -32.71 26.15 11.25
C VAL A 5 -31.67 27.07 11.87
N VAL A 6 -30.46 27.08 11.29
CA VAL A 6 -29.36 27.99 11.66
C VAL A 6 -28.83 28.67 10.40
N ASN A 7 -28.44 29.94 10.51
CA ASN A 7 -27.83 30.63 9.39
C ASN A 7 -26.43 30.06 9.10
N LEU A 8 -26.08 29.92 7.84
CA LEU A 8 -24.80 29.39 7.43
C LEU A 8 -23.60 30.16 8.00
N PHE A 9 -23.72 31.49 8.13
CA PHE A 9 -22.66 32.34 8.70
C PHE A 9 -22.57 32.31 10.23
N GLU A 10 -23.52 31.64 10.93
CA GLU A 10 -23.47 31.47 12.39
C GLU A 10 -22.72 30.23 12.82
N VAL A 11 -22.40 29.31 11.91
CA VAL A 11 -21.73 28.05 12.20
C VAL A 11 -20.24 28.08 11.80
N ASP A 12 -19.46 27.16 12.36
CA ASP A 12 -18.04 26.98 12.05
C ASP A 12 -17.70 25.50 11.91
N ARG A 13 -16.41 25.20 11.67
CA ARG A 13 -15.93 23.83 11.49
C ARG A 13 -16.18 22.88 12.69
N ASN A 14 -16.47 23.40 13.88
CA ASN A 14 -16.77 22.58 15.07
C ASN A 14 -18.25 22.18 15.14
N ALA A 15 -19.11 22.71 14.26
CA ALA A 15 -20.55 22.49 14.28
C ALA A 15 -20.99 21.22 13.50
N VAL A 16 -20.10 20.29 13.21
CA VAL A 16 -20.36 19.08 12.39
C VAL A 16 -21.55 18.28 12.94
N GLU A 17 -21.64 18.08 14.25
CA GLU A 17 -22.75 17.36 14.86
C GLU A 17 -24.12 18.04 14.68
N LEU A 18 -24.13 19.35 14.45
CA LEU A 18 -25.33 20.13 14.29
C LEU A 18 -25.75 20.31 12.81
N VAL A 19 -24.76 20.54 11.92
CA VAL A 19 -25.03 20.92 10.52
C VAL A 19 -24.37 20.00 9.49
N GLY A 20 -23.74 18.92 9.92
CA GLY A 20 -23.00 18.01 9.05
C GLY A 20 -21.70 18.62 8.51
N GLY A 21 -20.89 17.81 7.82
CA GLY A 21 -19.59 18.23 7.31
C GLY A 21 -19.67 19.40 6.32
N LYS A 22 -20.51 19.30 5.27
CA LYS A 22 -20.67 20.39 4.28
C LYS A 22 -21.11 21.71 4.91
N GLY A 23 -22.09 21.65 5.82
CA GLY A 23 -22.59 22.85 6.50
C GLY A 23 -21.51 23.52 7.34
N ALA A 24 -20.77 22.75 8.10
CA ALA A 24 -19.68 23.24 8.94
C ALA A 24 -18.56 23.87 8.12
N HIS A 25 -18.13 23.20 7.03
CA HIS A 25 -17.10 23.72 6.12
C HIS A 25 -17.53 25.00 5.40
N LEU A 26 -18.77 25.09 4.90
CA LEU A 26 -19.29 26.30 4.26
C LEU A 26 -19.39 27.49 5.24
N GLY A 27 -19.83 27.23 6.48
CA GLY A 27 -19.82 28.23 7.54
C GLY A 27 -18.41 28.75 7.84
N GLU A 28 -17.44 27.85 7.94
CA GLU A 28 -16.04 28.22 8.15
C GLU A 28 -15.45 29.00 6.97
N LEU A 29 -15.73 28.58 5.71
CA LEU A 29 -15.31 29.29 4.50
C LEU A 29 -15.81 30.74 4.46
N SER A 30 -17.01 31.00 4.97
CA SER A 30 -17.58 32.34 4.99
C SER A 30 -16.85 33.35 5.89
N ARG A 31 -15.95 32.83 6.75
CA ARG A 31 -15.10 33.62 7.68
C ARG A 31 -13.76 34.03 7.07
N ILE A 32 -13.42 33.48 5.90
CA ILE A 32 -12.17 33.79 5.23
C ILE A 32 -12.33 35.10 4.44
N ASP A 33 -11.56 36.13 4.80
CA ASP A 33 -11.59 37.40 4.13
C ASP A 33 -11.37 37.28 2.61
N GLY A 34 -12.29 37.89 1.82
CA GLY A 34 -12.27 37.93 0.36
C GLY A 34 -12.60 36.57 -0.31
N ILE A 35 -13.12 35.61 0.43
CA ILE A 35 -13.82 34.45 -0.12
C ILE A 35 -15.31 34.71 -0.14
N ARG A 36 -15.94 34.71 -1.32
CA ARG A 36 -17.37 34.83 -1.47
C ARG A 36 -18.05 33.48 -1.36
N VAL A 37 -18.87 33.29 -0.33
CA VAL A 37 -19.72 32.12 -0.14
C VAL A 37 -21.19 32.57 -0.29
N PRO A 38 -22.02 31.94 -1.16
CA PRO A 38 -23.43 32.30 -1.29
C PRO A 38 -24.15 32.13 0.05
N ALA A 39 -25.08 33.05 0.33
CA ALA A 39 -25.84 33.02 1.56
C ALA A 39 -26.73 31.75 1.65
N GLY A 40 -27.17 31.42 2.83
CA GLY A 40 -28.03 30.25 3.06
C GLY A 40 -28.22 29.91 4.54
N PHE A 41 -28.85 28.79 4.76
CA PHE A 41 -29.10 28.24 6.09
C PHE A 41 -28.94 26.72 6.09
N CYS A 42 -28.74 26.16 7.27
CA CYS A 42 -28.72 24.73 7.48
C CYS A 42 -29.97 24.28 8.24
N VAL A 43 -30.64 23.23 7.72
CA VAL A 43 -31.62 22.46 8.49
C VAL A 43 -30.83 21.47 9.34
N THR A 44 -30.95 21.55 10.66
CA THR A 44 -30.05 20.89 11.59
C THR A 44 -30.33 19.38 11.74
N THR A 45 -29.35 18.64 12.27
CA THR A 45 -29.55 17.24 12.69
C THR A 45 -30.62 17.08 13.75
N ALA A 46 -30.81 18.08 14.61
CA ALA A 46 -31.91 18.10 15.60
C ALA A 46 -33.30 18.18 14.93
N ALA A 47 -33.40 18.84 13.76
CA ALA A 47 -34.62 18.83 12.96
C ALA A 47 -34.87 17.45 12.33
N PHE A 48 -33.81 16.80 11.83
CA PHE A 48 -33.86 15.43 11.32
C PHE A 48 -34.39 14.46 12.38
N ASP A 49 -33.80 14.46 13.58
CA ASP A 49 -34.19 13.58 14.70
C ASP A 49 -35.66 13.76 15.10
N ARG A 50 -36.19 15.00 15.01
CA ARG A 50 -37.57 15.29 15.35
C ARG A 50 -38.56 14.88 14.28
N VAL A 51 -38.21 15.03 13.02
CA VAL A 51 -39.11 14.76 11.88
C VAL A 51 -39.10 13.26 11.51
N LEU A 52 -37.98 12.57 11.66
CA LEU A 52 -37.81 11.19 11.19
C LEU A 52 -38.87 10.19 11.69
N PRO A 53 -39.33 10.23 12.97
CA PRO A 53 -40.30 9.24 13.46
C PRO A 53 -41.69 9.34 12.77
N THR A 54 -42.10 10.52 12.35
CA THR A 54 -43.46 10.77 11.82
C THR A 54 -43.49 11.41 10.45
N TRP A 55 -42.37 11.94 9.94
CA TRP A 55 -42.23 12.72 8.72
C TRP A 55 -43.14 14.00 8.68
N SER A 56 -43.64 14.45 9.85
CA SER A 56 -44.61 15.52 9.93
C SER A 56 -44.55 16.30 11.24
N GLU A 57 -43.50 17.12 11.44
CA GLU A 57 -43.47 18.05 12.55
C GLU A 57 -43.76 19.48 12.07
N GLU A 58 -44.96 20.03 12.37
CA GLU A 58 -45.42 21.35 11.91
C GLU A 58 -44.46 22.49 12.33
N GLY A 59 -43.86 22.39 13.52
CA GLY A 59 -42.95 23.42 14.02
C GLY A 59 -41.66 23.51 13.17
N VAL A 60 -41.09 22.38 12.77
CA VAL A 60 -39.87 22.32 11.89
C VAL A 60 -40.22 22.84 10.50
N ILE A 61 -41.35 22.43 9.96
CA ILE A 61 -41.86 22.86 8.66
C ILE A 61 -42.03 24.38 8.63
N ALA A 62 -42.62 24.97 9.70
CA ALA A 62 -42.80 26.42 9.80
C ALA A 62 -41.47 27.18 9.88
N GLU A 63 -40.49 26.69 10.67
CA GLU A 63 -39.14 27.30 10.73
C GLU A 63 -38.42 27.27 9.38
N ILE A 64 -38.44 26.15 8.64
CA ILE A 64 -37.85 26.03 7.32
C ILE A 64 -38.56 26.97 6.33
N SER A 65 -39.89 26.98 6.33
CA SER A 65 -40.67 27.83 5.43
C SER A 65 -40.41 29.31 5.66
N ALA A 66 -40.22 29.72 6.92
CA ALA A 66 -39.91 31.11 7.27
C ALA A 66 -38.50 31.54 6.85
N ALA A 67 -37.55 30.59 6.75
CA ALA A 67 -36.17 30.86 6.33
C ALA A 67 -36.06 31.02 4.79
N VAL A 68 -36.98 30.47 4.01
CA VAL A 68 -37.00 30.56 2.55
C VAL A 68 -37.51 31.93 2.12
N ARG A 69 -36.74 32.66 1.30
CA ARG A 69 -37.08 33.99 0.79
C ARG A 69 -37.84 33.91 -0.54
N GLY A 70 -39.10 34.23 -0.59
CA GLY A 70 -39.89 34.43 -1.81
C GLY A 70 -39.51 33.57 -3.02
N ASP A 71 -39.11 34.23 -4.12
CA ASP A 71 -38.77 33.61 -5.39
C ASP A 71 -37.25 33.31 -5.53
N THR A 72 -36.50 33.38 -4.43
CA THR A 72 -35.05 33.00 -4.44
C THR A 72 -34.90 31.55 -4.79
N ALA A 73 -34.02 31.26 -5.73
CA ALA A 73 -33.62 29.90 -6.09
C ALA A 73 -32.54 29.38 -5.13
N TYR A 74 -32.63 28.12 -4.77
CA TYR A 74 -31.71 27.48 -3.84
C TYR A 74 -31.07 26.22 -4.41
N ALA A 75 -29.85 25.92 -3.97
CA ALA A 75 -29.25 24.59 -3.98
C ALA A 75 -29.56 23.91 -2.64
N VAL A 76 -30.22 22.75 -2.68
CA VAL A 76 -30.54 21.93 -1.50
C VAL A 76 -29.63 20.71 -1.49
N ARG A 77 -28.78 20.63 -0.47
CA ARG A 77 -27.67 19.66 -0.41
C ARG A 77 -27.70 18.88 0.91
N SER A 78 -27.58 17.57 0.85
CA SER A 78 -27.34 16.72 2.03
C SER A 78 -26.01 17.05 2.71
N SER A 79 -25.99 17.01 4.04
CA SER A 79 -24.81 17.25 4.88
C SER A 79 -24.82 16.25 6.05
N ALA A 80 -24.15 15.11 5.88
CA ALA A 80 -24.10 14.07 6.90
C ALA A 80 -23.01 14.35 7.94
N THR A 81 -23.22 13.85 9.18
CA THR A 81 -22.23 13.99 10.26
C THR A 81 -20.98 13.14 10.04
N ALA A 82 -21.06 12.09 9.23
CA ALA A 82 -19.96 11.20 8.90
C ALA A 82 -19.34 11.44 7.51
N GLU A 83 -19.71 12.53 6.83
CA GLU A 83 -19.38 12.75 5.40
C GLU A 83 -17.87 12.88 5.13
N ASP A 84 -17.13 13.45 6.08
CA ASP A 84 -15.69 13.70 5.98
C ASP A 84 -14.90 12.92 7.06
N ALA A 85 -15.42 11.77 7.51
CA ALA A 85 -14.71 10.95 8.48
C ALA A 85 -13.42 10.37 7.88
N ALA A 86 -12.38 10.31 8.69
CA ALA A 86 -11.09 9.75 8.28
C ALA A 86 -11.25 8.31 7.74
N GLY A 87 -10.93 8.12 6.46
CA GLY A 87 -10.98 6.81 5.81
C GLY A 87 -12.29 6.47 5.09
N ALA A 88 -13.32 7.33 5.11
CA ALA A 88 -14.57 7.12 4.39
C ALA A 88 -15.02 8.42 3.73
N SER A 89 -14.78 8.56 2.43
CA SER A 89 -15.34 9.66 1.63
C SER A 89 -16.73 9.25 1.13
N PHE A 90 -17.78 9.82 1.68
CA PHE A 90 -19.15 9.63 1.21
C PHE A 90 -19.47 10.46 -0.06
N ALA A 91 -18.44 10.85 -0.82
CA ALA A 91 -18.60 11.60 -2.05
C ALA A 91 -19.57 10.90 -3.02
N GLY A 92 -20.56 11.64 -3.52
CA GLY A 92 -21.55 11.13 -4.46
C GLY A 92 -22.55 10.10 -3.90
N GLN A 93 -22.59 9.87 -2.58
CA GLN A 93 -23.55 8.94 -1.96
C GLN A 93 -24.90 9.59 -1.66
N HIS A 94 -24.96 10.91 -1.54
CA HIS A 94 -26.13 11.66 -1.15
C HIS A 94 -26.53 12.72 -2.20
N ASP A 95 -27.82 13.11 -2.19
CA ASP A 95 -28.40 13.91 -3.24
C ASP A 95 -28.12 15.41 -3.10
N THR A 96 -28.03 16.08 -4.24
CA THR A 96 -28.00 17.54 -4.39
C THR A 96 -29.07 17.95 -5.42
N TYR A 97 -29.86 18.98 -5.11
CA TYR A 97 -30.90 19.50 -5.96
C TYR A 97 -30.63 20.98 -6.22
N LEU A 98 -30.57 21.37 -7.48
CA LEU A 98 -30.25 22.73 -7.91
C LEU A 98 -31.47 23.46 -8.39
N ASN A 99 -31.45 24.80 -8.25
CA ASN A 99 -32.48 25.70 -8.72
C ASN A 99 -33.89 25.36 -8.15
N VAL A 100 -33.94 25.15 -6.84
CA VAL A 100 -35.20 24.87 -6.12
C VAL A 100 -35.84 26.18 -5.71
N ILE A 101 -37.08 26.44 -6.16
CA ILE A 101 -37.76 27.73 -5.96
C ILE A 101 -39.00 27.53 -5.09
N GLY A 102 -39.10 28.33 -4.03
CA GLY A 102 -40.29 28.39 -3.14
C GLY A 102 -40.23 27.38 -2.00
N ALA A 103 -40.88 27.73 -0.88
CA ALA A 103 -40.83 27.01 0.38
C ALA A 103 -41.31 25.55 0.29
N ALA A 104 -42.37 25.28 -0.47
CA ALA A 104 -42.91 23.94 -0.63
C ALA A 104 -41.90 23.00 -1.35
N ALA A 105 -41.23 23.51 -2.40
CA ALA A 105 -40.22 22.77 -3.13
C ALA A 105 -38.95 22.52 -2.25
N VAL A 106 -38.52 23.53 -1.50
CA VAL A 106 -37.38 23.38 -0.58
C VAL A 106 -37.67 22.31 0.46
N LEU A 107 -38.87 22.32 1.07
CA LEU A 107 -39.28 21.30 2.05
C LEU A 107 -39.29 19.87 1.45
N GLU A 108 -39.79 19.73 0.24
CA GLU A 108 -39.80 18.45 -0.46
C GLU A 108 -38.36 17.93 -0.68
N HIS A 109 -37.47 18.81 -1.13
CA HIS A 109 -36.06 18.40 -1.37
C HIS A 109 -35.30 18.17 -0.08
N VAL A 110 -35.59 18.86 1.01
CA VAL A 110 -35.06 18.56 2.35
C VAL A 110 -35.43 17.12 2.75
N ARG A 111 -36.71 16.75 2.55
CA ARG A 111 -37.15 15.36 2.83
C ARG A 111 -36.46 14.34 1.97
N ARG A 112 -36.23 14.64 0.70
CA ARG A 112 -35.46 13.75 -0.21
C ARG A 112 -33.99 13.60 0.23
N CYS A 113 -33.33 14.68 0.63
CA CYS A 113 -32.01 14.62 1.23
C CYS A 113 -31.98 13.68 2.44
N TRP A 114 -32.94 13.78 3.34
CA TRP A 114 -33.06 12.89 4.49
C TRP A 114 -33.31 11.43 4.09
N ALA A 115 -34.16 11.20 3.09
CA ALA A 115 -34.46 9.85 2.57
C ALA A 115 -33.23 9.21 1.91
N SER A 116 -32.32 9.99 1.32
CA SER A 116 -31.10 9.46 0.66
C SER A 116 -30.19 8.70 1.62
N LEU A 117 -30.25 8.98 2.92
CA LEU A 117 -29.51 8.23 3.95
C LEU A 117 -29.89 6.75 4.03
N PHE A 118 -31.12 6.40 3.60
CA PHE A 118 -31.68 5.06 3.72
C PHE A 118 -31.70 4.28 2.39
N THR A 119 -31.10 4.81 1.34
CA THR A 119 -30.94 4.09 0.06
C THR A 119 -30.07 2.85 0.23
N GLU A 120 -30.32 1.81 -0.56
CA GLU A 120 -29.52 0.58 -0.54
C GLU A 120 -28.03 0.86 -0.72
N ARG A 121 -27.67 1.80 -1.59
CA ARG A 121 -26.31 2.23 -1.84
C ARG A 121 -25.66 2.83 -0.59
N ALA A 122 -26.33 3.76 0.09
CA ALA A 122 -25.82 4.41 1.30
C ALA A 122 -25.70 3.43 2.48
N VAL A 123 -26.65 2.48 2.59
CA VAL A 123 -26.61 1.43 3.62
C VAL A 123 -25.47 0.43 3.35
N ALA A 124 -25.32 -0.07 2.12
CA ALA A 124 -24.25 -0.98 1.75
C ALA A 124 -22.86 -0.37 1.95
N TYR A 125 -22.72 0.93 1.64
CA TYR A 125 -21.45 1.65 1.84
C TYR A 125 -21.09 1.73 3.33
N ARG A 126 -22.05 2.11 4.20
CA ARG A 126 -21.81 2.17 5.66
C ARG A 126 -21.45 0.81 6.24
N LEU A 127 -22.15 -0.25 5.84
CA LEU A 127 -21.84 -1.63 6.28
C LEU A 127 -20.42 -2.04 5.92
N ARG A 128 -19.97 -1.72 4.71
CA ARG A 128 -18.58 -2.01 4.27
C ARG A 128 -17.51 -1.30 5.10
N HIS A 129 -17.85 -0.11 5.63
CA HIS A 129 -16.91 0.71 6.41
C HIS A 129 -17.13 0.59 7.93
N GLY A 130 -17.95 -0.37 8.39
CA GLY A 130 -18.19 -0.62 9.81
C GLY A 130 -18.91 0.53 10.54
N VAL A 131 -19.63 1.41 9.82
CA VAL A 131 -20.36 2.53 10.42
C VAL A 131 -21.75 2.04 10.84
N GLU A 132 -22.04 2.13 12.12
CA GLU A 132 -23.35 1.75 12.66
C GLU A 132 -24.50 2.57 12.06
N ARG A 133 -25.65 1.92 11.90
CA ARG A 133 -26.82 2.52 11.23
C ARG A 133 -27.30 3.81 11.91
N ASP A 134 -27.27 3.85 13.21
CA ASP A 134 -27.83 4.93 14.03
C ASP A 134 -26.77 6.01 14.40
N ALA A 135 -25.52 5.82 13.97
CA ALA A 135 -24.42 6.75 14.26
C ALA A 135 -24.38 7.96 13.30
N VAL A 136 -25.07 7.90 12.15
CA VAL A 136 -25.04 8.96 11.13
C VAL A 136 -26.34 9.73 11.11
N ARG A 137 -26.25 11.06 11.29
CA ARG A 137 -27.36 12.01 11.18
C ARG A 137 -27.22 12.86 9.93
N MET A 138 -28.34 13.38 9.43
CA MET A 138 -28.38 14.17 8.20
C MET A 138 -28.90 15.57 8.45
N ALA A 139 -28.03 16.55 8.36
CA ALA A 139 -28.42 17.94 8.16
C ALA A 139 -28.60 18.25 6.66
N VAL A 140 -29.21 19.37 6.33
CA VAL A 140 -29.37 19.81 4.94
C VAL A 140 -28.97 21.27 4.79
N VAL A 141 -28.05 21.54 3.86
CA VAL A 141 -27.64 22.88 3.47
C VAL A 141 -28.60 23.38 2.40
N VAL A 142 -29.21 24.56 2.66
CA VAL A 142 -30.07 25.30 1.72
C VAL A 142 -29.34 26.60 1.39
N GLN A 143 -28.68 26.64 0.24
CA GLN A 143 -27.79 27.73 -0.19
C GLN A 143 -28.39 28.48 -1.38
N GLU A 144 -28.29 29.78 -1.40
CA GLU A 144 -28.76 30.62 -2.54
C GLU A 144 -27.99 30.22 -3.80
N MET A 145 -28.71 30.04 -4.91
CA MET A 145 -28.11 29.66 -6.20
C MET A 145 -27.24 30.77 -6.76
N VAL A 146 -26.08 30.36 -7.29
CA VAL A 146 -25.28 31.13 -8.23
C VAL A 146 -25.67 30.69 -9.65
N PHE A 147 -25.83 31.66 -10.55
CA PHE A 147 -26.09 31.41 -11.98
C PHE A 147 -24.82 31.70 -12.77
N PRO A 148 -23.90 30.73 -12.83
CA PRO A 148 -22.55 30.98 -13.32
C PRO A 148 -22.46 30.96 -14.84
N GLN A 149 -21.54 31.76 -15.38
CA GLN A 149 -21.06 31.64 -16.75
C GLN A 149 -20.11 30.42 -16.88
N ALA A 150 -19.32 30.16 -15.84
CA ALA A 150 -18.39 29.03 -15.72
C ALA A 150 -18.38 28.49 -14.29
N SER A 151 -18.11 27.23 -14.17
CA SER A 151 -17.97 26.54 -12.88
C SER A 151 -17.00 25.39 -12.99
N GLY A 152 -16.58 24.85 -11.85
CA GLY A 152 -15.67 23.73 -11.85
C GLY A 152 -15.17 23.34 -10.47
N VAL A 153 -14.04 22.62 -10.48
CA VAL A 153 -13.35 22.17 -9.28
C VAL A 153 -11.92 22.69 -9.29
N ALA A 154 -11.39 23.04 -8.13
CA ALA A 154 -10.00 23.41 -7.95
C ALA A 154 -9.38 22.57 -6.83
N PHE A 155 -8.37 21.80 -7.18
CA PHE A 155 -7.59 20.99 -6.23
C PHE A 155 -6.31 21.74 -5.86
N THR A 156 -6.07 21.96 -4.57
CA THR A 156 -4.84 22.62 -4.12
C THR A 156 -3.63 21.68 -4.05
N ALA A 157 -3.81 20.41 -4.36
CA ALA A 157 -2.75 19.47 -4.72
C ALA A 157 -3.17 18.78 -6.02
N ASP A 158 -2.22 18.52 -6.91
CA ASP A 158 -2.53 17.85 -8.19
C ASP A 158 -3.15 16.46 -7.94
N PRO A 159 -4.36 16.18 -8.46
CA PRO A 159 -5.07 14.94 -8.14
C PRO A 159 -4.43 13.69 -8.74
N VAL A 160 -3.55 13.83 -9.74
CA VAL A 160 -2.87 12.71 -10.41
C VAL A 160 -1.56 12.39 -9.72
N THR A 161 -0.74 13.39 -9.47
CA THR A 161 0.61 13.21 -8.92
C THR A 161 0.70 13.41 -7.41
N GLY A 162 -0.30 14.07 -6.81
CA GLY A 162 -0.27 14.47 -5.40
C GLY A 162 0.62 15.70 -5.10
N ASN A 163 1.19 16.36 -6.13
CA ASN A 163 2.07 17.50 -5.94
C ASN A 163 1.34 18.69 -5.28
N ARG A 164 1.77 19.05 -4.07
CA ARG A 164 1.14 20.08 -3.23
C ARG A 164 1.53 21.51 -3.61
N ARG A 165 2.46 21.70 -4.54
CA ARG A 165 2.82 23.01 -5.09
C ARG A 165 2.02 23.35 -6.35
N VAL A 166 1.31 22.38 -6.92
CA VAL A 166 0.49 22.54 -8.11
C VAL A 166 -0.99 22.66 -7.69
N THR A 167 -1.65 23.73 -8.13
CA THR A 167 -3.12 23.85 -8.07
C THR A 167 -3.67 23.40 -9.42
N SER A 168 -4.51 22.37 -9.42
CA SER A 168 -5.17 21.84 -10.61
C SER A 168 -6.60 22.36 -10.66
N ILE A 169 -6.99 22.99 -11.78
CA ILE A 169 -8.32 23.55 -11.96
C ILE A 169 -9.00 22.89 -13.14
N GLU A 170 -10.19 22.35 -12.90
CA GLU A 170 -11.08 21.87 -13.96
C GLU A 170 -12.21 22.87 -14.14
N ALA A 171 -12.54 23.19 -15.39
CA ALA A 171 -13.51 24.21 -15.73
C ALA A 171 -14.45 23.79 -16.86
N GLY A 172 -15.73 24.18 -16.73
CA GLY A 172 -16.77 23.99 -17.73
C GLY A 172 -17.72 25.17 -17.79
N PHE A 173 -18.48 25.29 -18.90
CA PHE A 173 -19.51 26.31 -19.03
C PHE A 173 -20.78 25.97 -18.24
N GLY A 174 -21.42 26.95 -17.63
CA GLY A 174 -22.66 26.80 -16.89
C GLY A 174 -22.49 26.20 -15.50
N LEU A 175 -23.45 25.41 -15.03
CA LEU A 175 -23.48 24.79 -13.71
C LEU A 175 -22.54 23.57 -13.61
N GLY A 176 -21.92 23.41 -12.45
CA GLY A 176 -20.95 22.34 -12.17
C GLY A 176 -21.53 20.91 -12.19
N GLU A 177 -22.85 20.76 -12.23
CA GLU A 177 -23.52 19.45 -12.28
C GLU A 177 -23.03 18.57 -13.45
N ALA A 178 -22.79 19.18 -14.62
CA ALA A 178 -22.30 18.47 -15.80
C ALA A 178 -20.89 17.90 -15.62
N LEU A 179 -20.08 18.59 -14.86
CA LEU A 179 -18.67 18.25 -14.61
C LEU A 179 -18.58 17.11 -13.59
N VAL A 180 -19.27 17.23 -12.46
CA VAL A 180 -19.27 16.23 -11.39
C VAL A 180 -19.88 14.90 -11.85
N SER A 181 -20.87 14.95 -12.75
CA SER A 181 -21.48 13.74 -13.34
C SER A 181 -20.69 13.12 -14.49
N GLY A 182 -19.55 13.69 -14.90
CA GLY A 182 -18.73 13.18 -16.00
C GLY A 182 -19.37 13.28 -17.39
N LEU A 183 -20.36 14.14 -17.57
CA LEU A 183 -21.12 14.28 -18.81
C LEU A 183 -20.40 15.14 -19.86
N VAL A 184 -19.38 15.90 -19.45
CA VAL A 184 -18.66 16.85 -20.30
C VAL A 184 -17.15 16.70 -20.17
N ASN A 185 -16.45 16.98 -21.28
CA ASN A 185 -15.01 17.20 -21.21
C ASN A 185 -14.75 18.60 -20.64
N THR A 186 -13.78 18.72 -19.77
CA THR A 186 -13.41 19.96 -19.08
C THR A 186 -12.14 20.55 -19.65
N ASP A 187 -11.93 21.84 -19.42
CA ASP A 187 -10.59 22.40 -19.50
C ASP A 187 -9.83 22.07 -18.22
N VAL A 188 -8.55 21.78 -18.34
CA VAL A 188 -7.66 21.51 -17.19
C VAL A 188 -6.51 22.49 -17.21
N TYR A 189 -6.33 23.21 -16.11
CA TYR A 189 -5.25 24.18 -15.92
C TYR A 189 -4.44 23.79 -14.71
N GLN A 190 -3.11 23.84 -14.84
CA GLN A 190 -2.19 23.64 -13.72
C GLN A 190 -1.45 24.95 -13.42
N VAL A 191 -1.48 25.36 -12.16
CA VAL A 191 -0.87 26.60 -11.68
C VAL A 191 0.16 26.27 -10.61
N ARG A 192 1.36 26.80 -10.78
CA ARG A 192 2.46 26.70 -9.79
C ARG A 192 3.05 28.08 -9.57
N ASP A 193 3.23 28.47 -8.30
CA ASP A 193 3.85 29.74 -7.89
C ASP A 193 3.24 30.98 -8.61
N GLY A 194 1.92 30.95 -8.82
CA GLY A 194 1.17 32.01 -9.49
C GLY A 194 1.29 32.06 -11.02
N ALA A 195 1.93 31.07 -11.65
CA ALA A 195 2.04 30.96 -13.10
C ALA A 195 1.32 29.69 -13.61
N VAL A 196 0.61 29.80 -14.75
CA VAL A 196 0.03 28.67 -15.46
C VAL A 196 1.18 27.88 -16.10
N ILE A 197 1.36 26.62 -15.68
CA ILE A 197 2.43 25.72 -16.15
C ILE A 197 1.94 24.72 -17.20
N ALA A 198 0.64 24.42 -17.22
CA ALA A 198 0.01 23.57 -18.22
C ALA A 198 -1.45 23.98 -18.42
N GLU A 199 -1.90 23.81 -19.67
CA GLU A 199 -3.28 24.07 -20.10
C GLU A 199 -3.71 23.03 -21.09
N THR A 200 -4.88 22.43 -20.87
CA THR A 200 -5.52 21.50 -21.80
C THR A 200 -6.96 21.93 -21.99
N VAL A 201 -7.30 22.34 -23.20
CA VAL A 201 -8.66 22.77 -23.54
C VAL A 201 -9.46 21.58 -24.07
N GLY A 202 -10.52 21.22 -23.33
CA GLY A 202 -11.42 20.13 -23.70
C GLY A 202 -12.45 20.53 -24.75
N ALA A 203 -12.98 19.56 -25.51
CA ALA A 203 -14.11 19.78 -26.39
C ALA A 203 -15.44 19.74 -25.62
N LYS A 204 -15.90 20.88 -25.19
CA LYS A 204 -17.11 21.04 -24.36
C LYS A 204 -18.36 21.08 -25.22
N ARG A 205 -19.10 19.97 -25.30
CA ARG A 205 -20.29 19.84 -26.16
C ARG A 205 -21.58 20.24 -25.48
N LEU A 206 -21.64 20.14 -24.15
CA LEU A 206 -22.82 20.36 -23.33
C LEU A 206 -22.51 21.32 -22.19
N ALA A 207 -23.50 22.11 -21.82
CA ALA A 207 -23.56 22.89 -20.57
C ALA A 207 -24.90 22.66 -19.87
N VAL A 208 -24.91 22.73 -18.56
CA VAL A 208 -26.12 22.68 -17.76
C VAL A 208 -26.47 24.08 -17.30
N HIS A 209 -27.73 24.49 -17.49
CA HIS A 209 -28.23 25.79 -17.06
C HIS A 209 -29.50 25.64 -16.24
N ALA A 210 -29.74 26.58 -15.34
CA ALA A 210 -30.95 26.68 -14.57
C ALA A 210 -32.15 27.04 -15.49
N THR A 211 -33.31 26.42 -15.24
CA THR A 211 -34.55 26.77 -15.98
C THR A 211 -35.41 27.78 -15.21
N PRO A 212 -36.16 28.69 -15.89
CA PRO A 212 -36.96 29.73 -15.21
C PRO A 212 -37.98 29.20 -14.21
N GLY A 213 -38.45 27.96 -14.39
CA GLY A 213 -39.44 27.31 -13.53
C GLY A 213 -38.91 26.43 -12.41
N GLY A 214 -37.60 26.42 -12.20
CA GLY A 214 -36.94 25.52 -11.27
C GLY A 214 -36.31 24.30 -11.96
N GLY A 215 -35.31 23.70 -11.34
CA GLY A 215 -34.52 22.60 -11.92
C GLY A 215 -33.50 23.07 -12.97
N THR A 216 -32.89 22.09 -13.65
CA THR A 216 -31.78 22.31 -14.62
C THR A 216 -32.11 21.69 -15.96
N ALA A 217 -31.48 22.18 -17.05
CA ALA A 217 -31.61 21.63 -18.39
C ALA A 217 -30.26 21.61 -19.10
N HIS A 218 -30.05 20.59 -19.95
CA HIS A 218 -28.89 20.45 -20.80
C HIS A 218 -29.02 21.28 -22.04
N HIS A 219 -27.96 22.01 -22.41
CA HIS A 219 -27.90 22.85 -23.59
C HIS A 219 -26.67 22.48 -24.42
N GLU A 220 -26.82 22.28 -25.71
CA GLU A 220 -25.69 22.08 -26.63
C GLU A 220 -24.91 23.38 -26.79
N ILE A 221 -23.62 23.31 -26.69
CA ILE A 221 -22.69 24.42 -26.91
C ILE A 221 -22.43 24.52 -28.43
N ALA A 222 -22.56 25.74 -28.98
CA ALA A 222 -22.31 26.00 -30.38
C ALA A 222 -20.91 25.52 -30.81
N PRO A 223 -20.77 24.86 -31.99
CA PRO A 223 -19.53 24.22 -32.38
C PRO A 223 -18.29 25.13 -32.36
N ASP A 224 -18.45 26.41 -32.65
CA ASP A 224 -17.40 27.43 -32.64
C ASP A 224 -16.94 27.81 -31.22
N ARG A 225 -17.73 27.46 -30.20
CA ARG A 225 -17.42 27.73 -28.80
C ARG A 225 -16.91 26.49 -28.05
N GLN A 226 -17.09 25.28 -28.57
CA GLN A 226 -16.74 24.05 -27.90
C GLN A 226 -15.25 23.94 -27.54
N GLY A 227 -14.36 24.48 -28.39
CA GLY A 227 -12.91 24.46 -28.21
C GLY A 227 -12.34 25.76 -27.63
N LEU A 228 -13.17 26.70 -27.15
CA LEU A 228 -12.67 27.93 -26.50
C LEU A 228 -12.35 27.67 -25.02
N PRO A 229 -11.28 28.29 -24.49
CA PRO A 229 -11.00 28.25 -23.05
C PRO A 229 -12.17 28.80 -22.23
N VAL A 230 -12.49 28.14 -21.11
CA VAL A 230 -13.54 28.58 -20.20
C VAL A 230 -13.12 29.78 -19.37
N LEU A 231 -11.84 29.80 -18.96
CA LEU A 231 -11.25 30.86 -18.14
C LEU A 231 -10.10 31.54 -18.88
N THR A 232 -9.94 32.84 -18.62
CA THR A 232 -8.75 33.60 -19.05
C THR A 232 -7.59 33.37 -18.09
N THR A 233 -6.34 33.57 -18.54
CA THR A 233 -5.16 33.42 -17.69
C THR A 233 -5.21 34.22 -16.38
N PRO A 234 -5.68 35.50 -16.35
CA PRO A 234 -5.87 36.23 -15.09
C PRO A 234 -6.88 35.59 -14.14
N GLU A 235 -7.98 35.01 -14.68
CA GLU A 235 -8.99 34.31 -13.88
C GLU A 235 -8.43 33.02 -13.29
N ILE A 236 -7.68 32.24 -14.08
CA ILE A 236 -7.01 31.02 -13.61
C ILE A 236 -6.09 31.33 -12.43
N VAL A 237 -5.22 32.33 -12.56
CA VAL A 237 -4.29 32.73 -11.51
C VAL A 237 -5.02 33.26 -10.28
N ARG A 238 -6.09 34.02 -10.46
CA ARG A 238 -6.92 34.53 -9.36
C ARG A 238 -7.62 33.39 -8.61
N LEU A 239 -8.18 32.42 -9.31
CA LEU A 239 -8.84 31.27 -8.71
C LEU A 239 -7.85 30.40 -7.94
N ALA A 240 -6.67 30.13 -8.52
CA ALA A 240 -5.60 29.42 -7.82
C ALA A 240 -5.17 30.13 -6.53
N ALA A 241 -5.08 31.47 -6.54
CA ALA A 241 -4.76 32.25 -5.34
C ALA A 241 -5.87 32.15 -4.27
N LEU A 242 -7.15 32.18 -4.68
CA LEU A 242 -8.27 31.94 -3.77
C LEU A 242 -8.23 30.53 -3.15
N ALA A 243 -7.99 29.51 -3.98
CA ALA A 243 -7.86 28.12 -3.53
C ALA A 243 -6.73 27.94 -2.51
N ARG A 244 -5.56 28.56 -2.74
CA ARG A 244 -4.44 28.53 -1.77
C ARG A 244 -4.78 29.21 -0.44
N ARG A 245 -5.55 30.29 -0.45
CA ARG A 245 -6.03 30.93 0.80
C ARG A 245 -6.97 30.03 1.58
N VAL A 246 -7.82 29.28 0.89
CA VAL A 246 -8.69 28.28 1.52
C VAL A 246 -7.85 27.19 2.17
N GLU A 247 -6.86 26.63 1.45
CA GLU A 247 -5.93 25.65 1.97
C GLU A 247 -5.16 26.17 3.20
N GLU A 248 -4.63 27.39 3.13
CA GLU A 248 -3.90 28.00 4.25
C GLU A 248 -4.77 28.11 5.50
N HIS A 249 -6.03 28.48 5.34
CA HIS A 249 -6.97 28.58 6.45
C HIS A 249 -7.29 27.22 7.09
N PHE A 250 -7.53 26.19 6.27
CA PHE A 250 -7.84 24.84 6.76
C PHE A 250 -6.59 24.04 7.19
N GLY A 251 -5.41 24.44 6.74
CA GLY A 251 -4.15 23.80 7.07
C GLY A 251 -3.91 22.45 6.37
N SER A 252 -4.69 22.16 5.33
CA SER A 252 -4.58 20.92 4.54
C SER A 252 -5.04 21.15 3.10
N PRO A 253 -4.51 20.35 2.11
CA PRO A 253 -4.96 20.44 0.73
C PRO A 253 -6.47 20.24 0.58
N GLN A 254 -7.09 21.04 -0.30
CA GLN A 254 -8.53 21.15 -0.46
C GLN A 254 -8.97 20.81 -1.88
N ASP A 255 -10.14 20.20 -1.96
CA ASP A 255 -10.99 20.01 -3.14
C ASP A 255 -12.11 21.04 -3.05
N ILE A 256 -12.17 21.99 -3.99
CA ILE A 256 -12.96 23.21 -3.92
C ILE A 256 -13.88 23.31 -5.13
N GLU A 257 -15.20 23.31 -4.91
CA GLU A 257 -16.17 23.62 -5.96
C GLU A 257 -16.35 25.14 -6.05
N TRP A 258 -16.29 25.67 -7.26
CA TRP A 258 -16.37 27.10 -7.52
C TRP A 258 -17.34 27.45 -8.67
N CYS A 259 -17.85 28.66 -8.64
CA CYS A 259 -18.67 29.27 -9.67
C CYS A 259 -18.10 30.66 -10.04
N LEU A 260 -18.22 31.07 -11.31
CA LEU A 260 -17.86 32.38 -11.81
C LEU A 260 -19.11 33.05 -12.42
N ASP A 261 -19.54 34.17 -11.85
CA ASP A 261 -20.57 35.02 -12.36
C ASP A 261 -20.07 36.48 -12.54
N ASP A 262 -20.98 37.42 -12.80
CA ASP A 262 -20.63 38.85 -13.01
C ASP A 262 -20.00 39.50 -11.76
N ASP A 263 -20.25 38.99 -10.57
CA ASP A 263 -19.65 39.45 -9.30
C ASP A 263 -18.30 38.79 -8.99
N GLY A 264 -17.84 37.87 -9.82
CA GLY A 264 -16.59 37.15 -9.71
C GLY A 264 -16.73 35.72 -9.16
N PHE A 265 -15.63 35.15 -8.59
CA PHE A 265 -15.67 33.81 -8.07
C PHE A 265 -16.47 33.67 -6.77
N ALA A 266 -17.30 32.65 -6.69
CA ALA A 266 -17.92 32.17 -5.48
C ALA A 266 -17.48 30.74 -5.17
N ILE A 267 -17.14 30.45 -3.92
CA ILE A 267 -16.84 29.10 -3.46
C ILE A 267 -18.12 28.48 -2.91
N VAL A 268 -18.53 27.36 -3.48
CA VAL A 268 -19.81 26.70 -3.14
C VAL A 268 -19.65 25.44 -2.33
N GLN A 269 -18.42 24.88 -2.26
CA GLN A 269 -18.05 23.79 -1.37
C GLN A 269 -16.51 23.73 -1.24
N SER A 270 -16.02 23.25 -0.08
CA SER A 270 -14.63 22.84 0.11
C SER A 270 -14.60 21.62 1.02
N ARG A 271 -13.67 20.71 0.73
CA ARG A 271 -13.40 19.53 1.57
C ARG A 271 -11.90 19.17 1.51
N PRO A 272 -11.36 18.55 2.56
CA PRO A 272 -9.98 18.10 2.54
C PRO A 272 -9.77 16.97 1.51
N ILE A 273 -8.61 16.97 0.84
CA ILE A 273 -8.20 15.85 -0.01
C ILE A 273 -7.60 14.78 0.90
N THR A 274 -8.33 13.68 1.11
CA THR A 274 -7.94 12.61 2.05
C THR A 274 -7.12 11.48 1.41
N THR A 275 -6.96 11.49 0.09
CA THR A 275 -6.28 10.45 -0.68
C THR A 275 -4.78 10.71 -0.89
N LEU A 276 -4.29 11.87 -0.48
CA LEU A 276 -2.87 12.24 -0.63
C LEU A 276 -1.99 11.41 0.30
N PHE A 277 -0.92 10.87 -0.27
CA PHE A 277 0.07 10.17 0.55
C PHE A 277 0.84 11.18 1.44
N PRO A 278 0.98 10.95 2.76
CA PRO A 278 1.72 11.84 3.65
C PRO A 278 3.18 11.98 3.24
N VAL A 279 3.75 13.18 3.43
CA VAL A 279 5.18 13.44 3.19
C VAL A 279 5.97 13.22 4.46
N PRO A 280 7.13 12.54 4.41
CA PRO A 280 8.01 12.43 5.57
C PRO A 280 8.39 13.81 6.12
N PRO A 281 8.46 13.96 7.47
CA PRO A 281 8.87 15.23 8.07
C PRO A 281 10.29 15.61 7.64
N ALA A 282 10.50 16.87 7.30
CA ALA A 282 11.78 17.42 6.90
C ALA A 282 12.24 18.53 7.88
N PRO A 283 13.53 18.66 8.14
CA PRO A 283 14.05 19.69 9.06
C PRO A 283 14.09 21.09 8.43
N ASP A 284 13.89 21.20 7.13
CA ASP A 284 13.96 22.45 6.34
C ASP A 284 13.08 22.34 5.09
N ASP A 285 12.93 23.47 4.37
CA ASP A 285 12.09 23.59 3.17
C ASP A 285 12.82 23.20 1.87
N ARG A 286 13.99 22.58 1.93
CA ARG A 286 14.72 22.15 0.73
C ARG A 286 14.01 20.99 0.04
N ASN A 287 14.12 20.97 -1.28
CA ASN A 287 13.61 19.84 -2.06
C ASN A 287 14.29 18.53 -1.64
N ARG A 288 13.48 17.49 -1.46
CA ARG A 288 13.93 16.16 -1.05
C ARG A 288 13.30 15.09 -1.91
N VAL A 289 14.02 13.97 -2.03
CA VAL A 289 13.59 12.77 -2.76
C VAL A 289 13.66 11.60 -1.81
N TYR A 290 12.52 10.94 -1.63
CA TYR A 290 12.35 9.81 -0.75
C TYR A 290 12.07 8.54 -1.55
N VAL A 291 12.76 7.45 -1.20
CA VAL A 291 12.59 6.15 -1.84
C VAL A 291 11.92 5.19 -0.85
N SER A 292 10.90 4.49 -1.29
CA SER A 292 10.13 3.55 -0.47
C SER A 292 10.97 2.32 -0.08
N VAL A 293 11.09 2.06 1.21
CA VAL A 293 11.68 0.82 1.74
C VAL A 293 10.74 -0.36 1.53
N GLY A 294 9.43 -0.13 1.61
CA GLY A 294 8.42 -1.17 1.45
C GLY A 294 8.48 -1.87 0.10
N HIS A 295 8.71 -1.14 -0.99
CA HIS A 295 8.89 -1.73 -2.32
C HIS A 295 10.14 -2.59 -2.43
N GLN A 296 11.23 -2.21 -1.74
CA GLN A 296 12.46 -3.00 -1.71
C GLN A 296 12.36 -4.26 -0.82
N GLN A 297 11.54 -4.20 0.22
CA GLN A 297 11.36 -5.27 1.21
C GLN A 297 10.11 -6.12 0.98
N MET A 298 9.39 -5.91 -0.12
CA MET A 298 8.11 -6.62 -0.43
C MET A 298 7.09 -6.45 0.70
N MET A 299 6.94 -5.23 1.20
CA MET A 299 6.00 -4.89 2.26
C MET A 299 5.51 -3.46 2.10
N THR A 300 4.48 -3.29 1.28
CA THR A 300 3.89 -1.99 0.94
C THR A 300 2.72 -1.60 1.84
N GLU A 301 2.26 -2.48 2.70
CA GLU A 301 1.19 -2.20 3.64
C GLU A 301 1.61 -1.27 4.78
N ALA A 302 0.62 -0.62 5.41
CA ALA A 302 0.88 0.22 6.58
C ALA A 302 1.30 -0.63 7.79
N MET A 303 2.34 -0.19 8.49
CA MET A 303 2.80 -0.73 9.76
C MET A 303 2.28 0.11 10.91
N ARG A 304 2.01 -0.54 12.06
CA ARG A 304 1.70 0.16 13.31
C ARG A 304 2.98 0.78 13.90
N PRO A 305 2.88 1.82 14.74
CA PRO A 305 4.03 2.54 15.31
C PRO A 305 5.10 1.65 15.95
N LEU A 306 4.72 0.63 16.71
CA LEU A 306 5.68 -0.30 17.30
C LEU A 306 6.48 -1.05 16.22
N GLY A 307 5.80 -1.53 15.17
CA GLY A 307 6.44 -2.21 14.05
C GLY A 307 7.46 -1.31 13.35
N LEU A 308 7.08 -0.05 13.05
CA LEU A 308 7.97 0.95 12.46
C LEU A 308 9.21 1.21 13.33
N SER A 309 9.02 1.38 14.64
CA SER A 309 10.13 1.70 15.56
C SER A 309 11.08 0.53 15.74
N VAL A 310 10.58 -0.70 15.86
CA VAL A 310 11.39 -1.92 15.93
C VAL A 310 12.20 -2.13 14.65
N TRP A 311 11.59 -1.93 13.48
CA TRP A 311 12.30 -2.06 12.20
C TRP A 311 13.38 -0.99 12.04
N LYS A 312 13.10 0.28 12.37
CA LYS A 312 14.10 1.36 12.38
C LYS A 312 15.28 1.04 13.29
N ALA A 313 15.02 0.49 14.48
CA ALA A 313 16.07 0.10 15.43
C ALA A 313 16.94 -1.06 14.93
N THR A 314 16.36 -2.00 14.16
CA THR A 314 17.05 -3.16 13.58
C THR A 314 17.90 -2.76 12.36
N SER A 315 17.45 -1.79 11.58
CA SER A 315 18.07 -1.40 10.30
C SER A 315 19.27 -0.46 10.48
N PRO A 316 20.29 -0.51 9.61
CA PRO A 316 21.50 0.29 9.76
C PRO A 316 21.33 1.75 9.28
N GLY A 317 20.32 2.05 8.46
CA GLY A 317 20.10 3.36 7.85
C GLY A 317 19.14 4.23 8.61
N HIS A 318 19.23 5.55 8.41
CA HIS A 318 18.22 6.50 8.86
C HIS A 318 16.99 6.39 7.97
N MET A 319 15.86 6.01 8.54
CA MET A 319 14.58 5.88 7.85
C MET A 319 13.57 6.85 8.43
N LEU A 320 12.81 7.47 7.55
CA LEU A 320 11.69 8.34 7.87
C LEU A 320 10.40 7.57 7.68
N ASP A 321 9.37 7.89 8.45
CA ASP A 321 8.05 7.30 8.27
C ASP A 321 7.03 8.32 7.77
N ALA A 322 6.16 7.86 6.89
CA ALA A 322 5.01 8.59 6.42
C ALA A 322 3.90 7.60 6.03
N GLY A 323 2.65 7.88 6.42
CA GLY A 323 1.51 7.02 6.11
C GLY A 323 1.68 5.57 6.59
N GLY A 324 2.36 5.36 7.71
CA GLY A 324 2.67 4.03 8.23
C GLY A 324 3.72 3.25 7.42
N ARG A 325 4.48 3.88 6.53
CA ARG A 325 5.52 3.26 5.69
C ARG A 325 6.85 3.95 5.88
N LEU A 326 7.91 3.25 5.53
CA LEU A 326 9.29 3.73 5.67
C LEU A 326 9.88 4.20 4.35
N PHE A 327 10.62 5.29 4.44
CA PHE A 327 11.31 5.93 3.32
C PHE A 327 12.76 6.25 3.68
N VAL A 328 13.62 6.28 2.66
CA VAL A 328 15.00 6.75 2.77
C VAL A 328 15.15 8.03 1.97
N ASP A 329 15.68 9.09 2.60
CA ASP A 329 16.07 10.31 1.91
C ASP A 329 17.34 10.05 1.08
N VAL A 330 17.22 10.13 -0.23
CA VAL A 330 18.33 9.90 -1.17
C VAL A 330 18.84 11.19 -1.80
N THR A 331 18.35 12.34 -1.36
CA THR A 331 18.62 13.66 -1.95
C THR A 331 20.13 13.96 -2.04
N ALA A 332 20.86 13.77 -0.94
CA ALA A 332 22.30 14.02 -0.91
C ALA A 332 23.06 13.10 -1.90
N ARG A 333 22.62 11.85 -2.05
CA ARG A 333 23.21 10.91 -3.01
C ARG A 333 22.89 11.29 -4.46
N LEU A 334 21.71 11.81 -4.73
CA LEU A 334 21.32 12.31 -6.05
C LEU A 334 22.03 13.64 -6.40
N ALA A 335 22.34 14.47 -5.40
CA ALA A 335 23.07 15.71 -5.59
C ALA A 335 24.55 15.48 -5.92
N SER A 336 25.18 14.39 -5.46
CA SER A 336 26.58 14.04 -5.74
C SER A 336 26.67 13.26 -7.06
N PRO A 337 27.47 13.71 -8.05
CA PRO A 337 27.61 13.02 -9.34
C PRO A 337 28.10 11.57 -9.22
N SER A 338 29.12 11.30 -8.40
CA SER A 338 29.66 9.95 -8.21
C SER A 338 28.68 9.03 -7.49
N ALA A 339 28.04 9.51 -6.42
CA ALA A 339 27.05 8.75 -5.68
C ALA A 339 25.78 8.48 -6.54
N ARG A 340 25.37 9.45 -7.36
CA ARG A 340 24.28 9.29 -8.32
C ARG A 340 24.59 8.22 -9.36
N ALA A 341 25.82 8.27 -9.95
CA ALA A 341 26.26 7.29 -10.94
C ALA A 341 26.28 5.84 -10.40
N ALA A 342 26.47 5.66 -9.10
CA ALA A 342 26.37 4.35 -8.45
C ALA A 342 24.92 3.99 -8.06
N LEU A 343 24.14 4.95 -7.57
CA LEU A 343 22.80 4.72 -7.04
C LEU A 343 21.79 4.35 -8.13
N LEU A 344 21.73 5.10 -9.22
CA LEU A 344 20.71 4.89 -10.27
C LEU A 344 20.79 3.51 -10.93
N PRO A 345 21.97 3.00 -11.37
CA PRO A 345 22.05 1.63 -11.90
C PRO A 345 21.72 0.56 -10.87
N MET A 346 22.09 0.75 -9.61
CA MET A 346 21.76 -0.18 -8.53
C MET A 346 20.23 -0.26 -8.31
N MET A 347 19.55 0.89 -8.27
CA MET A 347 18.10 0.95 -8.11
C MET A 347 17.40 0.36 -9.34
N SER A 348 17.84 0.68 -10.55
CA SER A 348 17.26 0.15 -11.80
C SER A 348 17.40 -1.38 -11.92
N ARG A 349 18.45 -1.97 -11.36
CA ARG A 349 18.60 -3.45 -11.30
C ARG A 349 17.66 -4.08 -10.28
N SER A 350 17.43 -3.40 -9.15
CA SER A 350 16.56 -3.87 -8.08
C SER A 350 15.07 -3.69 -8.42
N ASP A 351 14.71 -2.49 -8.84
CA ASP A 351 13.35 -2.11 -9.26
C ASP A 351 13.47 -1.09 -10.42
N PRO A 352 13.24 -1.53 -11.68
CA PRO A 352 13.38 -0.64 -12.85
C PRO A 352 12.45 0.57 -12.83
N LEU A 353 11.24 0.42 -12.28
CA LEU A 353 10.28 1.53 -12.16
C LEU A 353 10.77 2.57 -11.16
N MET A 354 11.37 2.14 -10.06
CA MET A 354 11.98 3.05 -9.09
C MET A 354 13.20 3.77 -9.69
N GLY A 355 14.03 3.06 -10.44
CA GLY A 355 15.18 3.63 -11.13
C GLY A 355 14.77 4.69 -12.16
N ASP A 356 13.76 4.42 -12.98
CA ASP A 356 13.24 5.37 -13.99
C ASP A 356 12.55 6.57 -13.30
N ALA A 357 11.77 6.36 -12.24
CA ALA A 357 11.18 7.44 -11.45
C ALA A 357 12.25 8.38 -10.85
N MET A 358 13.33 7.83 -10.30
CA MET A 358 14.46 8.63 -9.81
C MET A 358 15.15 9.39 -10.94
N GLN A 359 15.32 8.76 -12.11
CA GLN A 359 15.88 9.44 -13.28
C GLN A 359 14.99 10.61 -13.73
N ASN A 360 13.65 10.43 -13.73
CA ASN A 360 12.70 11.48 -14.05
C ASN A 360 12.84 12.70 -13.10
N VAL A 361 13.14 12.47 -11.82
CA VAL A 361 13.44 13.59 -10.87
C VAL A 361 14.76 14.28 -11.22
N VAL A 362 15.80 13.50 -11.52
CA VAL A 362 17.14 14.04 -11.86
C VAL A 362 17.10 14.88 -13.15
N ASP A 363 16.30 14.46 -14.12
CA ASP A 363 16.15 15.17 -15.40
C ASP A 363 15.52 16.56 -15.27
N ARG A 364 14.85 16.83 -14.14
CA ARG A 364 14.28 18.15 -13.80
C ARG A 364 15.33 19.18 -13.32
N LYS A 365 16.59 18.92 -13.44
CA LYS A 365 17.81 19.73 -13.16
C LYS A 365 17.76 20.66 -11.93
N ASP A 366 16.66 21.38 -11.73
CA ASP A 366 16.49 22.37 -10.66
C ASP A 366 15.91 21.77 -9.37
N PHE A 367 15.33 20.56 -9.42
CA PHE A 367 14.72 19.95 -8.25
C PHE A 367 15.76 19.45 -7.25
N VAL A 368 16.81 18.77 -7.74
CA VAL A 368 17.98 18.35 -6.94
C VAL A 368 19.24 18.94 -7.60
N PRO A 369 19.67 20.15 -7.20
CA PRO A 369 20.86 20.79 -7.74
C PRO A 369 22.11 19.95 -7.49
N VAL A 370 22.97 19.85 -8.50
CA VAL A 370 24.26 19.17 -8.39
C VAL A 370 25.16 19.94 -7.41
N GLN A 371 25.67 19.26 -6.41
CA GLN A 371 26.63 19.78 -5.47
C GLN A 371 28.06 19.47 -5.94
N PRO A 372 29.03 20.37 -5.73
CA PRO A 372 30.44 20.07 -5.95
C PRO A 372 30.85 18.86 -5.12
N GLU A 373 31.59 17.93 -5.71
CA GLU A 373 32.06 16.75 -4.97
C GLU A 373 33.04 17.18 -3.90
N GLU A 374 32.69 16.94 -2.64
CA GLU A 374 33.73 16.72 -1.63
C GLU A 374 34.38 15.37 -1.94
N PRO A 375 35.73 15.27 -1.93
CA PRO A 375 36.39 14.01 -2.13
C PRO A 375 35.82 13.00 -1.16
N LEU A 376 35.10 11.98 -1.68
CA LEU A 376 34.71 10.86 -0.86
C LEU A 376 36.01 10.25 -0.31
N VAL A 377 36.25 10.46 0.95
CA VAL A 377 37.25 9.67 1.68
C VAL A 377 36.68 8.26 1.67
N ALA A 378 37.17 7.47 0.72
CA ALA A 378 36.86 6.05 0.69
C ALA A 378 37.15 5.50 2.09
N PRO A 379 36.23 4.75 2.72
CA PRO A 379 36.58 4.09 3.96
C PRO A 379 37.83 3.27 3.69
N GLY A 380 38.95 3.75 4.21
CA GLY A 380 40.25 3.11 4.03
C GLY A 380 40.27 1.79 4.79
N GLY A 381 39.79 0.75 4.13
CA GLY A 381 39.91 -0.61 4.60
C GLY A 381 40.25 -1.49 3.41
N THR A 382 41.23 -2.38 3.57
CA THR A 382 41.47 -3.46 2.63
C THR A 382 40.14 -4.24 2.46
N PRO A 383 39.68 -4.49 1.22
CA PRO A 383 38.53 -5.35 1.03
C PRO A 383 38.70 -6.63 1.82
N PRO A 384 37.70 -7.09 2.59
CA PRO A 384 37.81 -8.31 3.35
C PRO A 384 38.19 -9.48 2.40
N ALA A 385 39.03 -10.37 2.87
CA ALA A 385 39.44 -11.55 2.10
C ALA A 385 38.17 -12.30 1.63
N PRO A 386 38.16 -12.84 0.40
CA PRO A 386 37.03 -13.63 -0.10
C PRO A 386 36.72 -14.78 0.84
N ILE A 387 35.43 -14.97 1.15
CA ILE A 387 34.99 -16.09 1.99
C ILE A 387 35.31 -17.42 1.31
N ALA A 388 35.84 -18.37 2.08
CA ALA A 388 36.15 -19.71 1.56
C ALA A 388 34.86 -20.42 1.11
N THR A 389 34.90 -21.09 -0.06
CA THR A 389 33.78 -21.90 -0.53
C THR A 389 33.75 -23.22 0.26
N ASP A 390 33.25 -23.15 1.47
CA ASP A 390 33.15 -24.28 2.40
C ASP A 390 31.76 -24.25 3.07
N ARG A 391 31.04 -25.37 2.96
CA ARG A 391 29.74 -25.54 3.59
C ARG A 391 29.79 -25.47 5.13
N ALA A 392 30.94 -25.80 5.73
CA ALA A 392 31.11 -25.67 7.17
C ALA A 392 30.85 -24.25 7.66
N VAL A 393 31.19 -23.22 6.87
CA VAL A 393 30.90 -21.81 7.18
C VAL A 393 29.39 -21.55 7.36
N VAL A 394 28.57 -22.10 6.46
CA VAL A 394 27.11 -21.95 6.53
C VAL A 394 26.56 -22.71 7.75
N THR A 395 27.02 -23.95 7.97
CA THR A 395 26.63 -24.76 9.12
C THR A 395 26.94 -24.07 10.46
N GLU A 396 28.13 -23.48 10.59
CA GLU A 396 28.53 -22.73 11.78
C GLU A 396 27.65 -21.50 11.98
N LEU A 397 27.42 -20.71 10.91
CA LEU A 397 26.59 -19.51 10.98
C LEU A 397 25.14 -19.84 11.40
N ILE A 398 24.59 -20.95 10.94
CA ILE A 398 23.26 -21.43 11.34
C ILE A 398 23.27 -21.84 12.81
N ALA A 399 24.23 -22.68 13.21
CA ALA A 399 24.34 -23.17 14.60
C ALA A 399 24.53 -22.03 15.62
N GLU A 400 25.36 -21.04 15.30
CA GLU A 400 25.54 -19.84 16.14
C GLU A 400 24.22 -19.11 16.36
N ARG A 401 23.38 -18.98 15.33
CA ARG A 401 22.10 -18.28 15.41
C ARG A 401 21.04 -19.06 16.18
N GLU A 402 21.00 -20.37 15.99
CA GLU A 402 20.08 -21.25 16.74
C GLU A 402 20.44 -21.24 18.24
N ALA A 403 21.73 -21.34 18.59
CA ALA A 403 22.18 -21.23 19.96
C ALA A 403 21.86 -19.85 20.58
N ALA A 404 22.02 -18.77 19.81
CA ALA A 404 21.67 -17.43 20.26
C ALA A 404 20.16 -17.27 20.48
N LEU A 405 19.31 -17.92 19.68
CA LEU A 405 17.85 -17.90 19.85
C LEU A 405 17.42 -18.68 21.11
N VAL A 406 18.04 -19.82 21.38
CA VAL A 406 17.83 -20.58 22.64
C VAL A 406 18.22 -19.73 23.85
N THR A 407 19.36 -19.04 23.77
CA THR A 407 19.83 -18.13 24.82
C THR A 407 18.82 -16.99 25.03
N LEU A 408 18.33 -16.36 23.97
CA LEU A 408 17.33 -15.31 24.04
C LEU A 408 16.06 -15.78 24.76
N LYS A 409 15.51 -16.94 24.38
CA LYS A 409 14.28 -17.50 24.99
C LYS A 409 14.46 -17.72 26.49
N ARG A 410 15.63 -18.20 26.91
CA ARG A 410 15.95 -18.42 28.33
C ARG A 410 16.06 -17.09 29.09
N ASP A 411 16.79 -16.13 28.53
CA ASP A 411 17.18 -14.91 29.23
C ASP A 411 16.01 -13.92 29.34
N ILE A 412 15.10 -13.88 28.36
CA ILE A 412 13.91 -13.01 28.36
C ILE A 412 12.79 -13.55 29.25
N ALA A 413 12.68 -14.86 29.42
CA ALA A 413 11.55 -15.49 30.10
C ALA A 413 11.27 -14.98 31.54
N PRO A 414 12.27 -14.68 32.40
CA PRO A 414 12.02 -14.18 33.75
C PRO A 414 11.79 -12.67 33.80
N LEU A 415 12.02 -11.93 32.70
CA LEU A 415 12.00 -10.47 32.70
C LEU A 415 10.60 -9.91 32.63
N THR A 416 10.38 -8.78 33.31
CA THR A 416 9.12 -8.06 33.36
C THR A 416 9.37 -6.56 33.53
N GLY A 417 8.35 -5.73 33.21
CA GLY A 417 8.45 -4.29 33.45
C GLY A 417 9.58 -3.62 32.67
N PRO A 418 10.21 -2.60 33.26
CA PRO A 418 11.31 -1.88 32.60
C PRO A 418 12.49 -2.74 32.16
N GLU A 419 12.83 -3.78 32.95
CA GLU A 419 13.95 -4.68 32.67
C GLU A 419 13.71 -5.47 31.37
N LEU A 420 12.46 -5.88 31.11
CA LEU A 420 12.08 -6.53 29.86
C LEU A 420 12.29 -5.61 28.65
N ILE A 421 11.80 -4.37 28.73
CA ILE A 421 11.88 -3.45 27.59
C ILE A 421 13.34 -3.06 27.31
N ASP A 422 14.11 -2.78 28.36
CA ASP A 422 15.54 -2.46 28.25
C ASP A 422 16.33 -3.63 27.64
N PHE A 423 15.98 -4.86 28.01
CA PHE A 423 16.57 -6.05 27.42
C PHE A 423 16.23 -6.17 25.92
N VAL A 424 14.97 -5.99 25.55
CA VAL A 424 14.52 -6.05 24.13
C VAL A 424 15.25 -4.99 23.29
N VAL A 425 15.34 -3.75 23.77
CA VAL A 425 16.08 -2.67 23.08
C VAL A 425 17.54 -3.01 22.89
N ALA A 426 18.20 -3.52 23.93
CA ALA A 426 19.61 -3.92 23.87
C ALA A 426 19.83 -5.09 22.90
N ASP A 427 18.93 -6.06 22.87
CA ASP A 427 19.05 -7.23 22.02
C ASP A 427 18.74 -6.92 20.53
N ILE A 428 17.83 -5.98 20.23
CA ILE A 428 17.63 -5.43 18.89
C ILE A 428 18.94 -4.84 18.35
N GLY A 429 19.69 -4.12 19.16
CA GLY A 429 21.02 -3.62 18.80
C GLY A 429 22.01 -4.74 18.43
N ARG A 430 21.95 -5.89 19.12
CA ARG A 430 22.73 -7.09 18.79
C ARG A 430 22.30 -7.71 17.46
N ILE A 431 20.97 -7.80 17.18
CA ILE A 431 20.49 -8.29 15.89
C ILE A 431 21.09 -7.50 14.74
N ARG A 432 21.11 -6.18 14.85
CA ARG A 432 21.72 -5.31 13.84
C ARG A 432 23.17 -5.69 13.55
N GLN A 433 23.97 -5.91 14.58
CA GLN A 433 25.36 -6.37 14.43
C GLN A 433 25.46 -7.75 13.76
N ILE A 434 24.56 -8.66 14.10
CA ILE A 434 24.51 -10.00 13.55
C ILE A 434 24.13 -9.98 12.06
N LEU A 435 23.07 -9.25 11.70
CA LEU A 435 22.57 -9.18 10.33
C LEU A 435 23.59 -8.55 9.37
N PHE A 436 24.23 -7.48 9.82
CA PHE A 436 25.15 -6.67 9.01
C PHE A 436 26.62 -6.92 9.35
N GLY A 437 26.91 -7.95 10.13
CA GLY A 437 28.29 -8.36 10.45
C GLY A 437 29.04 -8.84 9.21
N PRO A 438 30.37 -8.59 9.12
CA PRO A 438 31.15 -8.82 7.90
C PRO A 438 31.07 -10.27 7.39
N ARG A 439 31.15 -11.28 8.26
CA ARG A 439 31.10 -12.71 7.88
C ARG A 439 29.74 -13.10 7.27
N ASN A 440 28.67 -12.55 7.84
CA ASN A 440 27.31 -12.75 7.34
C ASN A 440 27.12 -12.12 5.96
N LEU A 441 27.50 -10.85 5.80
CA LEU A 441 27.41 -10.14 4.53
C LEU A 441 28.27 -10.82 3.45
N GLN A 442 29.48 -11.26 3.79
CA GLN A 442 30.32 -12.01 2.85
C GLN A 442 29.66 -13.30 2.35
N ALA A 443 29.02 -14.06 3.24
CA ALA A 443 28.32 -15.28 2.85
C ALA A 443 27.13 -14.98 1.93
N ILE A 444 26.32 -13.98 2.26
CA ILE A 444 25.17 -13.55 1.43
C ILE A 444 25.66 -13.06 0.06
N MET A 445 26.64 -12.15 0.04
CA MET A 445 27.15 -11.57 -1.20
C MET A 445 27.85 -12.60 -2.08
N ALA A 446 28.52 -13.60 -1.51
CA ALA A 446 29.14 -14.67 -2.28
C ALA A 446 28.12 -15.45 -3.12
N GLY A 447 26.90 -15.67 -2.62
CA GLY A 447 25.80 -16.25 -3.38
C GLY A 447 25.26 -15.31 -4.45
N ILE A 448 25.00 -14.06 -4.09
CA ILE A 448 24.40 -13.05 -4.96
C ILE A 448 25.34 -12.65 -6.11
N ASP A 449 26.57 -12.27 -5.79
CA ASP A 449 27.57 -11.85 -6.79
C ASP A 449 27.91 -12.99 -7.75
N GLY A 450 27.98 -14.22 -7.22
CA GLY A 450 28.17 -15.39 -8.05
C GLY A 450 27.03 -15.66 -9.01
N THR A 451 25.78 -15.43 -8.59
CA THR A 451 24.60 -15.56 -9.46
C THR A 451 24.63 -14.53 -10.58
N TRP A 452 24.96 -13.27 -10.30
CA TRP A 452 25.12 -12.24 -11.32
C TRP A 452 26.26 -12.55 -12.27
N TRP A 453 27.40 -12.97 -11.73
CA TRP A 453 28.56 -13.36 -12.53
C TRP A 453 28.20 -14.49 -13.52
N LEU A 454 27.48 -15.53 -13.07
CA LEU A 454 27.06 -16.64 -13.92
C LEU A 454 26.17 -16.15 -15.06
N ASN A 455 25.16 -15.35 -14.79
CA ASN A 455 24.26 -14.85 -15.83
C ASN A 455 25.00 -13.98 -16.85
N GLU A 456 25.81 -13.02 -16.40
CA GLU A 456 26.57 -12.12 -17.29
C GLU A 456 27.56 -12.86 -18.19
N HIS A 457 28.35 -13.77 -17.60
CA HIS A 457 29.41 -14.43 -18.33
C HIS A 457 28.90 -15.55 -19.24
N LEU A 458 27.88 -16.30 -18.81
CA LEU A 458 27.30 -17.37 -19.64
C LEU A 458 26.49 -16.78 -20.79
N GLU A 459 25.84 -15.64 -20.62
CA GLU A 459 25.25 -14.90 -21.72
C GLU A 459 26.32 -14.42 -22.70
N SER A 460 27.38 -13.78 -22.22
CA SER A 460 28.47 -13.28 -23.06
C SER A 460 29.22 -14.39 -23.81
N TRP A 461 29.46 -15.53 -23.19
CA TRP A 461 30.30 -16.59 -23.73
C TRP A 461 29.51 -17.64 -24.54
N LEU A 462 28.27 -17.92 -24.15
CA LEU A 462 27.46 -18.99 -24.73
C LEU A 462 26.14 -18.51 -25.31
N GLY A 463 25.78 -17.22 -25.17
CA GLY A 463 24.46 -16.67 -25.53
C GLY A 463 23.35 -17.22 -24.66
N GLU A 464 23.65 -17.63 -23.43
CA GLU A 464 22.69 -18.28 -22.56
C GLU A 464 22.24 -17.34 -21.45
N THR A 465 21.01 -16.88 -21.53
CA THR A 465 20.40 -15.99 -20.57
C THR A 465 19.86 -16.77 -19.37
N ASN A 466 19.94 -16.17 -18.17
CA ASN A 466 19.36 -16.70 -16.93
C ASN A 466 19.81 -18.13 -16.55
N ALA A 467 21.02 -18.53 -16.92
CA ALA A 467 21.55 -19.86 -16.65
C ALA A 467 21.61 -20.19 -15.14
N ALA A 468 21.81 -19.18 -14.31
CA ALA A 468 21.84 -19.34 -12.86
C ALA A 468 20.52 -19.84 -12.28
N ASP A 469 19.37 -19.59 -12.94
CA ASP A 469 18.06 -20.01 -12.45
C ASP A 469 17.98 -21.53 -12.27
N THR A 470 18.45 -22.29 -13.27
CA THR A 470 18.51 -23.76 -13.15
C THR A 470 19.65 -24.22 -12.26
N LEU A 471 20.81 -23.55 -12.30
CA LEU A 471 21.97 -23.92 -11.51
C LEU A 471 21.77 -23.76 -9.99
N THR A 472 20.82 -22.92 -9.56
CA THR A 472 20.50 -22.69 -8.14
C THR A 472 19.34 -23.55 -7.62
N GLN A 473 18.66 -24.30 -8.49
CA GLN A 473 17.56 -25.17 -8.06
C GLN A 473 17.98 -26.16 -6.98
N SER A 474 17.12 -26.34 -5.99
CA SER A 474 17.37 -27.22 -4.83
C SER A 474 18.73 -26.99 -4.17
N ALA A 475 19.13 -25.71 -4.02
CA ALA A 475 20.31 -25.37 -3.25
C ALA A 475 20.08 -25.74 -1.76
N PRO A 476 21.10 -26.28 -1.07
CA PRO A 476 20.94 -26.64 0.34
C PRO A 476 20.81 -25.38 1.23
N ASP A 477 20.30 -25.60 2.43
CA ASP A 477 20.24 -24.60 3.50
C ASP A 477 19.32 -23.38 3.17
N ASN A 478 18.33 -23.56 2.27
CA ASN A 478 17.28 -22.58 2.02
C ASN A 478 16.07 -22.86 2.91
N VAL A 479 16.03 -22.22 4.08
CA VAL A 479 14.99 -22.42 5.10
C VAL A 479 13.59 -22.08 4.60
N THR A 480 13.46 -21.17 3.63
CA THR A 480 12.15 -20.75 3.10
C THR A 480 11.60 -21.79 2.13
N SER A 481 12.43 -22.34 1.25
CA SER A 481 12.04 -23.47 0.40
C SER A 481 11.76 -24.72 1.21
N GLU A 482 12.55 -24.99 2.25
CA GLU A 482 12.28 -26.07 3.20
C GLU A 482 10.92 -25.93 3.86
N MET A 483 10.52 -24.72 4.24
CA MET A 483 9.21 -24.43 4.83
C MET A 483 8.07 -24.77 3.86
N GLY A 484 8.16 -24.30 2.61
CA GLY A 484 7.15 -24.60 1.57
C GLY A 484 7.03 -26.10 1.30
N MET A 485 8.18 -26.79 1.20
CA MET A 485 8.24 -28.23 1.00
C MET A 485 7.73 -29.03 2.22
N ALA A 486 8.00 -28.56 3.45
CA ALA A 486 7.52 -29.22 4.66
C ALA A 486 5.99 -29.22 4.78
N LEU A 487 5.30 -28.26 4.16
CA LEU A 487 3.84 -28.26 4.16
C LEU A 487 3.24 -29.38 3.28
N LEU A 488 4.00 -29.93 2.34
CA LEU A 488 3.63 -31.15 1.60
C LEU A 488 3.58 -32.37 2.54
N ASP A 489 4.50 -32.48 3.50
CA ASP A 489 4.50 -33.56 4.49
C ASP A 489 3.26 -33.47 5.39
N VAL A 490 2.87 -32.24 5.76
CA VAL A 490 1.62 -32.01 6.50
C VAL A 490 0.41 -32.48 5.69
N ALA A 491 0.37 -32.13 4.40
CA ALA A 491 -0.69 -32.56 3.50
C ALA A 491 -0.74 -34.10 3.34
N ASP A 492 0.44 -34.71 3.25
CA ASP A 492 0.54 -36.19 3.17
C ASP A 492 0.04 -36.90 4.43
N ALA A 493 0.25 -36.29 5.60
CA ALA A 493 -0.26 -36.82 6.87
C ALA A 493 -1.78 -36.63 7.02
N VAL A 494 -2.34 -35.56 6.46
CA VAL A 494 -3.79 -35.25 6.51
C VAL A 494 -4.59 -36.04 5.48
N ARG A 495 -4.05 -36.24 4.28
CA ARG A 495 -4.71 -36.84 3.11
C ARG A 495 -5.39 -38.19 3.36
N PRO A 496 -4.83 -39.14 4.16
CA PRO A 496 -5.47 -40.43 4.40
C PRO A 496 -6.77 -40.38 5.20
N TYR A 497 -7.10 -39.23 5.80
CA TYR A 497 -8.22 -39.06 6.72
C TYR A 497 -9.30 -38.13 6.16
N PRO A 498 -10.32 -38.65 5.42
CA PRO A 498 -11.36 -37.85 4.78
C PRO A 498 -12.15 -36.97 5.75
N GLU A 499 -12.38 -37.45 6.99
CA GLU A 499 -13.10 -36.70 8.03
C GLU A 499 -12.30 -35.48 8.47
N VAL A 500 -10.97 -35.59 8.60
CA VAL A 500 -10.08 -34.46 8.90
C VAL A 500 -10.09 -33.45 7.74
N VAL A 501 -10.00 -33.92 6.50
CA VAL A 501 -10.08 -33.07 5.31
C VAL A 501 -11.41 -32.32 5.23
N ALA A 502 -12.53 -33.01 5.49
CA ALA A 502 -13.85 -32.39 5.48
C ALA A 502 -14.01 -31.36 6.61
N PHE A 503 -13.48 -31.65 7.78
CA PHE A 503 -13.48 -30.73 8.92
C PHE A 503 -12.67 -29.46 8.61
N LEU A 504 -11.46 -29.61 8.09
CA LEU A 504 -10.60 -28.47 7.73
C LEU A 504 -11.19 -27.59 6.62
N ARG A 505 -12.02 -28.15 5.71
CA ARG A 505 -12.73 -27.36 4.68
C ARG A 505 -13.82 -26.46 5.23
N ASN A 506 -14.41 -26.83 6.35
CA ASN A 506 -15.52 -26.11 6.97
C ASN A 506 -15.08 -25.49 8.30
N LEU A 507 -13.87 -24.97 8.32
CA LEU A 507 -13.27 -24.44 9.54
C LEU A 507 -13.91 -23.12 9.96
N GLU A 508 -14.28 -23.03 11.23
CA GLU A 508 -14.73 -21.82 11.90
C GLU A 508 -13.80 -21.52 13.08
N GLY A 509 -12.86 -20.58 12.90
CA GLY A 509 -11.96 -20.12 13.96
C GLY A 509 -10.68 -20.94 14.13
N ASP A 510 -9.85 -20.52 15.10
CA ASP A 510 -8.50 -21.03 15.34
C ASP A 510 -8.41 -22.17 16.36
N ASP A 511 -9.52 -22.58 16.98
CA ASP A 511 -9.60 -23.64 17.98
C ASP A 511 -9.59 -25.07 17.40
N PHE A 512 -9.44 -25.18 16.10
CA PHE A 512 -9.55 -26.43 15.36
C PHE A 512 -8.53 -27.49 15.81
N LEU A 513 -7.33 -27.06 16.23
CA LEU A 513 -6.31 -27.97 16.73
C LEU A 513 -6.77 -28.77 17.96
N ASP A 514 -7.62 -28.19 18.83
CA ASP A 514 -8.16 -28.84 20.00
C ASP A 514 -9.29 -29.82 19.66
N ARG A 515 -9.97 -29.61 18.52
CA ARG A 515 -11.07 -30.44 18.03
C ARG A 515 -10.61 -31.61 17.16
N LEU A 516 -9.45 -31.48 16.49
CA LEU A 516 -8.87 -32.52 15.64
C LEU A 516 -8.77 -33.88 16.31
N PRO A 517 -8.34 -34.06 17.59
CA PRO A 517 -8.20 -35.35 18.24
C PRO A 517 -9.50 -36.14 18.39
N GLU A 518 -10.65 -35.52 18.20
CA GLU A 518 -11.97 -36.17 18.24
C GLU A 518 -12.29 -36.94 16.96
N LEU A 519 -11.52 -36.70 15.88
CA LEU A 519 -11.72 -37.28 14.56
C LEU A 519 -10.77 -38.49 14.35
N PRO A 520 -11.19 -39.48 13.51
CA PRO A 520 -10.28 -40.55 13.06
C PRO A 520 -9.05 -39.91 12.34
N GLY A 521 -7.84 -40.26 12.83
CA GLY A 521 -6.57 -39.73 12.33
C GLY A 521 -6.31 -38.26 12.72
N GLY A 522 -7.17 -37.64 13.53
CA GLY A 522 -7.02 -36.25 13.94
C GLY A 522 -5.86 -36.02 14.89
N ARG A 523 -5.44 -37.02 15.70
CA ARG A 523 -4.25 -36.90 16.56
C ARG A 523 -2.97 -36.82 15.74
N GLU A 524 -2.88 -37.64 14.71
CA GLU A 524 -1.73 -37.67 13.78
C GLU A 524 -1.67 -36.34 12.99
N ALA A 525 -2.80 -35.87 12.46
CA ALA A 525 -2.89 -34.60 11.77
C ALA A 525 -2.49 -33.42 12.69
N ARG A 526 -3.01 -33.36 13.91
CA ARG A 526 -2.63 -32.36 14.91
C ARG A 526 -1.12 -32.35 15.16
N ALA A 527 -0.54 -33.53 15.44
CA ALA A 527 0.88 -33.61 15.78
C ALA A 527 1.80 -33.07 14.67
N VAL A 528 1.47 -33.36 13.39
CA VAL A 528 2.26 -32.87 12.26
C VAL A 528 2.04 -31.36 12.02
N ILE A 529 0.81 -30.84 12.19
CA ILE A 529 0.52 -29.42 12.10
C ILE A 529 1.23 -28.65 13.23
N GLU A 530 1.18 -29.15 14.47
CA GLU A 530 1.87 -28.54 15.61
C GLU A 530 3.40 -28.52 15.41
N ALA A 531 3.98 -29.62 14.93
CA ALA A 531 5.41 -29.67 14.61
C ALA A 531 5.82 -28.66 13.52
N TYR A 532 4.96 -28.48 12.50
CA TYR A 532 5.18 -27.45 11.48
C TYR A 532 5.10 -26.03 12.08
N LEU A 533 4.09 -25.76 12.91
CA LEU A 533 3.91 -24.48 13.58
C LEU A 533 5.02 -24.20 14.61
N GLU A 534 5.53 -25.19 15.30
CA GLU A 534 6.67 -25.02 16.22
C GLU A 534 7.91 -24.50 15.48
N ARG A 535 8.15 -24.97 14.25
CA ARG A 535 9.31 -24.58 13.45
C ARG A 535 9.08 -23.30 12.64
N TYR A 536 7.88 -23.09 12.09
CA TYR A 536 7.58 -22.02 11.13
C TYR A 536 6.45 -21.09 11.57
N GLY A 537 5.82 -21.34 12.71
CA GLY A 537 4.64 -20.60 13.18
C GLY A 537 4.90 -19.14 13.53
N MET A 538 6.16 -18.69 13.62
CA MET A 538 6.51 -17.29 13.75
C MET A 538 6.39 -16.52 12.43
N ARG A 539 6.13 -17.19 11.29
CA ARG A 539 5.90 -16.57 9.99
C ARG A 539 4.49 -15.97 9.88
N CYS A 540 4.33 -15.04 9.00
CA CYS A 540 3.04 -14.51 8.51
C CYS A 540 3.30 -13.62 7.29
N VAL A 541 2.23 -13.21 6.59
CA VAL A 541 2.30 -12.16 5.58
C VAL A 541 2.69 -10.84 6.25
N GLY A 542 3.65 -10.12 5.68
CA GLY A 542 4.16 -8.87 6.27
C GLY A 542 5.00 -9.10 7.54
N GLU A 543 5.71 -10.21 7.64
CA GLU A 543 6.43 -10.70 8.83
C GLU A 543 7.46 -9.75 9.44
N ILE A 544 7.94 -8.74 8.68
CA ILE A 544 8.84 -7.69 9.17
C ILE A 544 8.15 -6.83 10.24
N ASP A 545 6.85 -6.63 10.12
CA ASP A 545 6.07 -5.95 11.16
C ASP A 545 5.83 -6.89 12.35
N ILE A 546 6.47 -6.58 13.48
CA ILE A 546 6.34 -7.35 14.71
C ILE A 546 4.89 -7.42 15.21
N THR A 547 4.04 -6.44 14.84
CA THR A 547 2.66 -6.35 15.30
C THR A 547 1.68 -7.26 14.55
N ARG A 548 2.13 -7.86 13.41
CA ARG A 548 1.31 -8.77 12.61
C ARG A 548 1.02 -10.07 13.33
N PRO A 549 -0.21 -10.60 13.25
CA PRO A 549 -0.54 -11.94 13.74
C PRO A 549 0.31 -13.01 13.05
N ARG A 550 0.84 -13.96 13.82
CA ARG A 550 1.69 -15.04 13.33
C ARG A 550 0.88 -16.32 13.11
N TRP A 551 1.36 -17.24 12.29
CA TRP A 551 0.67 -18.51 12.06
C TRP A 551 0.42 -19.32 13.33
N SER A 552 1.33 -19.27 14.32
CA SER A 552 1.09 -19.90 15.62
C SER A 552 0.03 -19.19 16.49
N GLU A 553 -0.29 -17.92 16.19
CA GLU A 553 -1.36 -17.14 16.82
C GLU A 553 -2.70 -17.31 16.07
N HIS A 554 -2.63 -17.58 14.76
CA HIS A 554 -3.76 -17.84 13.86
C HIS A 554 -3.49 -19.07 12.98
N PRO A 555 -3.53 -20.28 13.54
CA PRO A 555 -3.17 -21.48 12.81
C PRO A 555 -4.13 -21.81 11.66
N ALA A 556 -5.35 -21.28 11.66
CA ALA A 556 -6.28 -21.42 10.54
C ALA A 556 -5.72 -20.81 9.23
N ALA A 557 -4.82 -19.83 9.30
CA ALA A 557 -4.24 -19.19 8.12
C ALA A 557 -3.44 -20.14 7.20
N ILE A 558 -2.91 -21.26 7.71
CA ILE A 558 -2.19 -22.24 6.88
C ILE A 558 -3.09 -23.35 6.31
N VAL A 559 -4.33 -23.44 6.76
CA VAL A 559 -5.25 -24.52 6.36
C VAL A 559 -5.59 -24.52 4.86
N PRO A 560 -5.87 -23.37 4.21
CA PRO A 560 -6.10 -23.32 2.76
C PRO A 560 -4.94 -23.93 1.96
N MET A 561 -3.70 -23.66 2.37
CA MET A 561 -2.49 -24.20 1.73
C MET A 561 -2.32 -25.70 1.97
N ILE A 562 -2.63 -26.20 3.16
CA ILE A 562 -2.68 -27.65 3.45
C ILE A 562 -3.69 -28.33 2.53
N LEU A 563 -4.91 -27.80 2.45
CA LEU A 563 -5.97 -28.34 1.60
C LEU A 563 -5.64 -28.27 0.11
N SER A 564 -5.01 -27.19 -0.33
CA SER A 564 -4.50 -27.08 -1.69
C SER A 564 -3.46 -28.17 -2.01
N ASN A 565 -2.52 -28.41 -1.11
CA ASN A 565 -1.52 -29.47 -1.26
C ASN A 565 -2.13 -30.88 -1.19
N VAL A 566 -3.15 -31.10 -0.36
CA VAL A 566 -3.89 -32.37 -0.32
C VAL A 566 -4.53 -32.69 -1.67
N ARG A 567 -5.08 -31.67 -2.37
CA ARG A 567 -5.72 -31.84 -3.68
C ARG A 567 -4.72 -31.98 -4.83
N ASN A 568 -3.65 -31.16 -4.81
CA ASN A 568 -2.85 -30.88 -5.99
C ASN A 568 -1.49 -31.57 -6.01
N ALA A 569 -1.04 -32.14 -4.87
CA ALA A 569 0.26 -32.80 -4.78
C ALA A 569 0.08 -34.30 -4.56
N GLU A 570 0.90 -35.10 -5.24
CA GLU A 570 0.98 -36.55 -5.00
C GLU A 570 1.78 -36.86 -3.71
N PRO A 571 1.45 -37.93 -2.99
CA PRO A 571 2.22 -38.35 -1.81
C PRO A 571 3.72 -38.43 -2.11
N GLY A 572 4.57 -37.94 -1.19
CA GLY A 572 6.04 -37.89 -1.36
C GLY A 572 6.52 -36.85 -2.39
N ALA A 573 5.69 -35.84 -2.68
CA ALA A 573 6.05 -34.80 -3.64
C ALA A 573 7.28 -33.98 -3.19
N ARG A 574 7.48 -33.84 -1.88
CA ARG A 574 8.65 -33.12 -1.32
C ARG A 574 9.98 -33.68 -1.84
N GLU A 575 10.21 -34.94 -1.62
CA GLU A 575 11.47 -35.60 -1.99
C GLU A 575 11.64 -35.61 -3.51
N ARG A 576 10.56 -35.91 -4.25
CA ARG A 576 10.63 -35.94 -5.72
C ARG A 576 10.97 -34.57 -6.30
N ARG A 577 10.34 -33.50 -5.84
CA ARG A 577 10.62 -32.14 -6.35
C ARG A 577 12.03 -31.69 -6.02
N PHE A 578 12.47 -31.90 -4.77
CA PHE A 578 13.83 -31.56 -4.36
C PHE A 578 14.88 -32.31 -5.19
N GLU A 579 14.69 -33.62 -5.36
CA GLU A 579 15.62 -34.42 -6.17
C GLU A 579 15.60 -34.03 -7.64
N GLN A 580 14.41 -33.77 -8.20
CA GLN A 580 14.28 -33.28 -9.58
C GLN A 580 15.07 -32.00 -9.81
N GLY A 581 14.87 -30.97 -8.98
CA GLY A 581 15.61 -29.70 -9.08
C GLY A 581 17.11 -29.88 -8.92
N ARG A 582 17.55 -30.79 -8.01
CA ARG A 582 18.95 -31.13 -7.83
C ARG A 582 19.53 -31.78 -9.11
N GLN A 583 18.80 -32.68 -9.76
CA GLN A 583 19.24 -33.34 -11.00
C GLN A 583 19.29 -32.36 -12.16
N ASP A 584 18.32 -31.44 -12.24
CA ASP A 584 18.27 -30.42 -13.27
C ASP A 584 19.47 -29.46 -13.15
N ALA A 585 19.80 -29.03 -11.94
CA ALA A 585 20.99 -28.20 -11.68
C ALA A 585 22.31 -28.94 -12.09
N LEU A 586 22.43 -30.21 -11.73
CA LEU A 586 23.60 -31.02 -12.10
C LEU A 586 23.69 -31.29 -13.61
N ARG A 587 22.56 -31.47 -14.29
CA ARG A 587 22.49 -31.61 -15.74
C ARG A 587 22.95 -30.33 -16.43
N LYS A 588 22.43 -29.19 -15.97
CA LYS A 588 22.77 -27.86 -16.47
C LYS A 588 24.24 -27.53 -16.27
N GLU A 589 24.78 -27.82 -15.10
CA GLU A 589 26.21 -27.66 -14.83
C GLU A 589 27.06 -28.43 -15.84
N ARG A 590 26.75 -29.72 -16.04
CA ARG A 590 27.51 -30.55 -17.02
C ARG A 590 27.42 -30.01 -18.43
N GLU A 591 26.22 -29.57 -18.86
CA GLU A 591 25.98 -28.97 -20.18
C GLU A 591 26.83 -27.71 -20.37
N VAL A 592 26.69 -26.74 -19.46
CA VAL A 592 27.40 -25.46 -19.53
C VAL A 592 28.90 -25.65 -19.54
N LEU A 593 29.42 -26.48 -18.63
CA LEU A 593 30.87 -26.75 -18.58
C LEU A 593 31.40 -27.48 -19.83
N ALA A 594 30.63 -28.38 -20.43
CA ALA A 594 31.00 -29.02 -21.71
C ALA A 594 31.04 -28.01 -22.86
N ARG A 595 30.00 -27.14 -22.96
CA ARG A 595 29.99 -26.09 -24.00
C ARG A 595 31.12 -25.09 -23.84
N LEU A 596 31.44 -24.66 -22.60
CA LEU A 596 32.60 -23.79 -22.35
C LEU A 596 33.92 -24.45 -22.73
N ARG A 597 34.15 -25.73 -22.42
CA ARG A 597 35.35 -26.44 -22.82
C ARG A 597 35.51 -26.59 -24.32
N SER A 598 34.43 -26.55 -25.09
CA SER A 598 34.45 -26.62 -26.54
C SER A 598 34.77 -25.28 -27.22
N LEU A 599 34.78 -24.17 -26.48
CA LEU A 599 35.17 -22.87 -27.02
C LEU A 599 36.65 -22.85 -27.37
N PRO A 600 37.03 -22.21 -28.51
CA PRO A 600 38.44 -22.08 -28.90
C PRO A 600 39.20 -21.18 -27.91
N GLY A 601 40.49 -21.45 -27.74
CA GLY A 601 41.39 -20.64 -26.91
C GLY A 601 41.27 -20.93 -25.41
N ASP A 602 40.60 -20.10 -24.67
CA ASP A 602 40.52 -20.11 -23.20
C ASP A 602 39.36 -20.92 -22.62
N GLY A 603 38.66 -21.70 -23.44
CA GLY A 603 37.48 -22.45 -23.05
C GLY A 603 37.64 -23.34 -21.82
N ALA A 604 38.78 -23.99 -21.66
CA ALA A 604 39.08 -24.80 -20.47
C ALA A 604 39.23 -23.96 -19.19
N ALA A 605 39.83 -22.75 -19.28
CA ALA A 605 39.97 -21.83 -18.17
C ALA A 605 38.59 -21.27 -17.77
N LYS A 606 37.76 -20.82 -18.74
CA LYS A 606 36.39 -20.38 -18.51
C LYS A 606 35.53 -21.45 -17.82
N ALA A 607 35.66 -22.73 -18.25
CA ALA A 607 34.95 -23.82 -17.61
C ALA A 607 35.40 -24.05 -16.17
N ALA A 608 36.70 -23.96 -15.90
CA ALA A 608 37.23 -24.11 -14.53
C ALA A 608 36.76 -22.97 -13.61
N GLU A 609 36.80 -21.73 -14.07
CA GLU A 609 36.28 -20.54 -13.34
C GLU A 609 34.80 -20.65 -13.09
N THR A 610 34.02 -20.97 -14.12
CA THR A 610 32.55 -21.16 -13.99
C THR A 610 32.24 -22.24 -12.96
N LYS A 611 32.96 -23.35 -12.94
CA LYS A 611 32.75 -24.40 -11.93
C LYS A 611 33.00 -23.89 -10.51
N GLN A 612 34.06 -23.12 -10.29
CA GLN A 612 34.31 -22.50 -8.98
C GLN A 612 33.18 -21.57 -8.54
N VAL A 613 32.64 -20.78 -9.48
CA VAL A 613 31.53 -19.88 -9.18
C VAL A 613 30.25 -20.68 -8.92
N ILE A 614 29.94 -21.72 -9.69
CA ILE A 614 28.78 -22.60 -9.42
C ILE A 614 28.87 -23.20 -8.01
N ASP A 615 30.04 -23.74 -7.62
CA ASP A 615 30.22 -24.31 -6.29
C ASP A 615 30.01 -23.28 -5.18
N ARG A 616 30.52 -22.06 -5.38
CA ARG A 616 30.33 -20.95 -4.45
C ARG A 616 28.85 -20.57 -4.33
N VAL A 617 28.17 -20.41 -5.45
CA VAL A 617 26.73 -20.07 -5.46
C VAL A 617 25.94 -21.14 -4.74
N ARG A 618 26.12 -22.41 -5.09
CA ARG A 618 25.40 -23.52 -4.45
C ARG A 618 25.68 -23.65 -2.96
N THR A 619 26.87 -23.23 -2.51
CA THR A 619 27.23 -23.23 -1.09
C THR A 619 26.49 -22.15 -0.30
N PHE A 620 26.28 -20.95 -0.88
CA PHE A 620 25.87 -19.80 -0.10
C PHE A 620 24.46 -19.28 -0.42
N ILE A 621 23.91 -19.57 -1.61
CA ILE A 621 22.66 -18.91 -2.05
C ILE A 621 21.46 -19.26 -1.14
N GLY A 622 21.36 -20.49 -0.64
CA GLY A 622 20.30 -20.88 0.28
C GLY A 622 20.39 -20.18 1.62
N TYR A 623 21.60 -19.96 2.13
CA TYR A 623 21.82 -19.26 3.39
C TYR A 623 21.30 -17.83 3.39
N ARG A 624 21.15 -17.19 2.24
CA ARG A 624 20.64 -15.82 2.10
C ARG A 624 19.33 -15.58 2.85
N GLU A 625 18.45 -16.59 2.91
CA GLU A 625 17.16 -16.50 3.58
C GLU A 625 17.25 -16.67 5.11
N TYR A 626 18.30 -17.32 5.61
CA TYR A 626 18.41 -17.70 7.02
C TYR A 626 18.51 -16.51 7.99
N PRO A 627 19.27 -15.42 7.70
CA PRO A 627 19.35 -14.25 8.57
C PRO A 627 18.00 -13.61 8.84
N LYS A 628 17.16 -13.45 7.81
CA LYS A 628 15.79 -12.93 7.95
C LYS A 628 14.92 -13.88 8.77
N TYR A 629 14.98 -15.18 8.50
CA TYR A 629 14.29 -16.21 9.27
C TYR A 629 14.60 -16.11 10.77
N ASN A 630 15.88 -16.03 11.12
CA ASN A 630 16.31 -15.92 12.51
C ASN A 630 15.86 -14.61 13.16
N MET A 631 15.93 -13.49 12.42
CA MET A 631 15.41 -12.20 12.88
C MET A 631 13.92 -12.27 13.23
N ILE A 632 13.11 -12.87 12.36
CA ILE A 632 11.66 -13.02 12.59
C ILE A 632 11.38 -13.94 13.78
N ALA A 633 12.16 -15.01 13.96
CA ALA A 633 12.06 -15.86 15.14
C ALA A 633 12.33 -15.08 16.45
N ARG A 634 13.33 -14.17 16.43
CA ARG A 634 13.60 -13.28 17.57
C ARG A 634 12.47 -12.26 17.79
N TYR A 635 11.95 -11.66 16.73
CA TYR A 635 10.79 -10.74 16.82
C TYR A 635 9.58 -11.43 17.45
N PHE A 636 9.35 -12.69 17.13
CA PHE A 636 8.26 -13.44 17.74
C PHE A 636 8.47 -13.67 19.24
N VAL A 637 9.70 -13.91 19.67
CA VAL A 637 10.04 -14.01 21.10
C VAL A 637 9.77 -12.68 21.81
N TYR A 638 10.20 -11.54 21.21
CA TYR A 638 9.90 -10.23 21.78
C TYR A 638 8.41 -9.96 21.81
N LYS A 639 7.69 -10.20 20.72
CA LYS A 639 6.23 -9.98 20.64
C LYS A 639 5.50 -10.66 21.78
N ARG A 640 5.79 -11.94 22.02
CA ARG A 640 5.17 -12.70 23.11
C ARG A 640 5.46 -12.12 24.48
N ALA A 641 6.70 -11.72 24.74
CA ALA A 641 7.08 -11.12 26.00
C ALA A 641 6.45 -9.73 26.21
N LEU A 642 6.39 -8.91 25.15
CA LEU A 642 5.77 -7.59 25.17
C LEU A 642 4.25 -7.67 25.36
N LEU A 643 3.56 -8.64 24.74
CA LEU A 643 2.14 -8.87 24.95
C LEU A 643 1.84 -9.36 26.37
N ALA A 644 2.64 -10.25 26.93
CA ALA A 644 2.49 -10.68 28.32
C ALA A 644 2.69 -9.49 29.30
N GLU A 645 3.56 -8.54 28.99
CA GLU A 645 3.68 -7.30 29.75
C GLU A 645 2.46 -6.39 29.57
N ALA A 646 1.95 -6.27 28.34
CA ALA A 646 0.75 -5.49 28.06
C ALA A 646 -0.48 -6.03 28.81
N GLU A 647 -0.66 -7.36 28.87
CA GLU A 647 -1.72 -7.99 29.67
C GLU A 647 -1.61 -7.63 31.16
N ARG A 648 -0.38 -7.51 31.70
CA ARG A 648 -0.18 -7.03 33.06
C ARG A 648 -0.56 -5.57 33.25
N LEU A 649 -0.26 -4.73 32.27
CA LEU A 649 -0.67 -3.32 32.25
C LEU A 649 -2.19 -3.17 32.16
N VAL A 650 -2.86 -4.02 31.39
CA VAL A 650 -4.34 -4.09 31.34
C VAL A 650 -4.91 -4.52 32.69
N ALA A 651 -4.36 -5.57 33.28
CA ALA A 651 -4.79 -6.03 34.63
C ALA A 651 -4.57 -4.98 35.74
N ALA A 652 -3.57 -4.10 35.57
CA ALA A 652 -3.31 -2.96 36.44
C ALA A 652 -4.18 -1.73 36.12
N GLY A 653 -5.03 -1.77 35.10
CA GLY A 653 -5.85 -0.63 34.70
C GLY A 653 -5.07 0.52 34.03
N VAL A 654 -3.88 0.26 33.53
CA VAL A 654 -3.02 1.24 32.83
C VAL A 654 -3.35 1.32 31.34
N LEU A 655 -3.71 0.19 30.71
CA LEU A 655 -4.14 0.09 29.33
C LEU A 655 -5.57 -0.45 29.25
N GLY A 656 -6.29 -0.08 28.20
CA GLY A 656 -7.62 -0.62 27.90
C GLY A 656 -7.56 -1.99 27.23
N ASP A 657 -6.60 -2.20 26.34
CA ASP A 657 -6.37 -3.42 25.56
C ASP A 657 -4.87 -3.73 25.46
N ALA A 658 -4.52 -5.01 25.44
CA ALA A 658 -3.11 -5.41 25.31
C ALA A 658 -2.51 -5.02 23.95
N GLU A 659 -3.30 -4.99 22.88
CA GLU A 659 -2.84 -4.56 21.56
C GLU A 659 -2.62 -3.05 21.44
N ASP A 660 -3.01 -2.25 22.42
CA ASP A 660 -2.78 -0.80 22.45
C ASP A 660 -1.28 -0.46 22.42
N ILE A 661 -0.42 -1.35 22.92
CA ILE A 661 1.03 -1.19 22.80
C ILE A 661 1.51 -1.11 21.34
N TYR A 662 0.77 -1.66 20.39
CA TYR A 662 1.15 -1.60 18.98
C TYR A 662 1.09 -0.20 18.40
N PHE A 663 0.31 0.69 19.02
CA PHE A 663 0.17 2.09 18.63
C PHE A 663 1.16 3.02 19.34
N LEU A 664 2.07 2.46 20.15
CA LEU A 664 3.19 3.16 20.77
C LEU A 664 4.49 2.86 20.03
N THR A 665 5.41 3.81 20.00
CA THR A 665 6.79 3.53 19.59
C THR A 665 7.51 2.74 20.69
N LEU A 666 8.67 2.18 20.36
CA LEU A 666 9.47 1.45 21.36
C LEU A 666 9.89 2.34 22.55
N GLU A 667 10.20 3.62 22.30
CA GLU A 667 10.53 4.60 23.33
C GLU A 667 9.34 4.94 24.22
N GLU A 668 8.17 5.17 23.61
CA GLU A 668 6.92 5.45 24.36
C GLU A 668 6.47 4.24 25.18
N LEU A 669 6.65 3.02 24.66
CA LEU A 669 6.39 1.80 25.40
C LEU A 669 7.34 1.69 26.63
N GLN A 670 8.61 2.07 26.46
CA GLN A 670 9.56 2.13 27.56
C GLN A 670 9.13 3.13 28.65
N ASP A 671 8.65 4.30 28.23
CA ASP A 671 8.13 5.32 29.15
C ASP A 671 6.84 4.89 29.82
N LEU A 672 5.90 4.28 29.08
CA LEU A 672 4.66 3.71 29.63
C LEU A 672 4.96 2.72 30.78
N VAL A 673 5.87 1.77 30.51
CA VAL A 673 6.19 0.72 31.51
C VAL A 673 6.88 1.30 32.76
N ARG A 674 7.69 2.36 32.58
CA ARG A 674 8.36 3.04 33.72
C ARG A 674 7.41 3.93 34.52
N THR A 675 6.51 4.64 33.84
CA THR A 675 5.64 5.64 34.46
C THR A 675 4.29 5.09 34.92
N GLN A 676 3.89 3.94 34.37
CA GLN A 676 2.56 3.34 34.55
C GLN A 676 1.43 4.31 34.16
N ARG A 677 1.63 5.10 33.09
CA ARG A 677 0.67 6.09 32.58
C ARG A 677 0.57 5.97 31.06
N ALA A 678 -0.61 5.62 30.58
CA ALA A 678 -0.93 5.64 29.15
C ALA A 678 -1.40 7.04 28.72
N ASP A 679 -1.14 7.36 27.46
CA ASP A 679 -1.80 8.46 26.75
C ASP A 679 -2.85 7.87 25.82
N ASP A 680 -4.05 7.63 26.36
CA ASP A 680 -5.16 7.03 25.62
C ASP A 680 -5.54 7.86 24.40
N ARG A 681 -5.45 9.20 24.50
CA ARG A 681 -5.75 10.09 23.38
C ARG A 681 -4.77 9.87 22.22
N LEU A 682 -3.47 9.77 22.50
CA LEU A 682 -2.45 9.49 21.49
C LEU A 682 -2.69 8.13 20.81
N ILE A 683 -3.05 7.12 21.62
CA ILE A 683 -3.36 5.78 21.11
C ILE A 683 -4.56 5.83 20.17
N ASP A 684 -5.64 6.50 20.55
CA ASP A 684 -6.85 6.62 19.72
C ASP A 684 -6.62 7.43 18.45
N GLU A 685 -5.88 8.55 18.52
CA GLU A 685 -5.46 9.32 17.36
C GLU A 685 -4.66 8.46 16.37
N ARG A 686 -3.75 7.61 16.85
CA ARG A 686 -2.96 6.71 16.02
C ARG A 686 -3.76 5.53 15.46
N LYS A 687 -4.73 5.00 16.20
CA LYS A 687 -5.68 4.00 15.67
C LYS A 687 -6.46 4.58 14.49
N ALA A 688 -6.99 5.79 14.63
CA ALA A 688 -7.70 6.48 13.57
C ALA A 688 -6.81 6.78 12.35
N ALA A 689 -5.59 7.29 12.59
CA ALA A 689 -4.61 7.53 11.54
C ALA A 689 -4.21 6.24 10.82
N PHE A 690 -3.98 5.15 11.53
CA PHE A 690 -3.65 3.86 10.94
C PHE A 690 -4.78 3.32 10.05
N ALA A 691 -6.05 3.49 10.45
CA ALA A 691 -7.20 3.11 9.63
C ALA A 691 -7.19 3.86 8.28
N SER A 692 -6.87 5.17 8.27
CA SER A 692 -6.74 5.94 7.04
C SER A 692 -5.49 5.55 6.22
N PHE A 693 -4.37 5.20 6.87
CA PHE A 693 -3.15 4.80 6.17
C PHE A 693 -3.29 3.48 5.42
N ARG A 694 -4.14 2.56 5.89
CA ARG A 694 -4.34 1.26 5.26
C ARG A 694 -4.86 1.33 3.83
N ILE A 695 -5.62 2.36 3.50
CA ILE A 695 -6.22 2.54 2.16
C ILE A 695 -5.29 3.28 1.20
N LEU A 696 -4.21 3.90 1.69
CA LEU A 696 -3.27 4.64 0.84
C LEU A 696 -2.30 3.69 0.14
N VAL A 697 -2.06 3.95 -1.14
CA VAL A 697 -1.04 3.26 -1.93
C VAL A 697 0.29 4.03 -1.81
N PRO A 698 1.36 3.42 -1.31
CA PRO A 698 2.63 4.12 -1.18
C PRO A 698 3.30 4.29 -2.55
N PRO A 699 3.87 5.48 -2.86
CA PRO A 699 4.67 5.66 -4.06
C PRO A 699 6.05 5.00 -3.93
N ARG A 700 6.65 4.57 -5.06
CA ARG A 700 8.04 4.11 -5.11
C ARG A 700 9.02 5.23 -4.82
N VAL A 701 8.75 6.40 -5.40
CA VAL A 701 9.53 7.62 -5.21
C VAL A 701 8.56 8.75 -4.86
N LEU A 702 8.85 9.44 -3.78
CA LEU A 702 8.06 10.56 -3.27
C LEU A 702 8.96 11.80 -3.16
N THR A 703 8.45 12.95 -3.55
CA THR A 703 9.17 14.22 -3.34
C THR A 703 8.69 14.94 -2.09
N SER A 704 9.47 15.89 -1.60
CA SER A 704 9.06 16.80 -0.50
C SER A 704 7.85 17.66 -0.84
N GLU A 705 7.52 17.79 -2.13
CA GLU A 705 6.30 18.46 -2.58
C GLU A 705 5.06 17.55 -2.53
N GLY A 706 5.21 16.30 -2.08
CA GLY A 706 4.15 15.30 -2.01
C GLY A 706 3.87 14.59 -3.35
N GLU A 707 4.71 14.84 -4.36
CA GLU A 707 4.55 14.23 -5.66
C GLU A 707 4.98 12.76 -5.64
N ALA A 708 4.08 11.88 -6.01
CA ALA A 708 4.34 10.48 -6.34
C ALA A 708 4.95 10.41 -7.76
N VAL A 709 6.25 10.24 -7.85
CA VAL A 709 6.93 10.16 -9.16
C VAL A 709 6.84 8.74 -9.69
N THR A 710 6.20 8.60 -10.84
CA THR A 710 6.05 7.31 -11.53
C THR A 710 7.21 7.06 -12.49
N GLY A 711 7.64 5.81 -12.56
CA GLY A 711 8.54 5.31 -13.58
C GLY A 711 7.77 4.53 -14.64
N ALA A 712 8.39 4.27 -15.77
CA ALA A 712 7.83 3.48 -16.85
C ALA A 712 8.85 2.50 -17.41
N TYR A 713 8.39 1.34 -17.91
CA TYR A 713 9.22 0.46 -18.70
C TYR A 713 9.37 1.04 -20.10
N ARG A 714 10.59 1.41 -20.49
CA ARG A 714 10.89 1.96 -21.83
C ARG A 714 11.18 0.80 -22.80
N ARG A 715 10.16 0.02 -23.15
CA ARG A 715 10.27 -1.14 -24.06
C ARG A 715 9.41 -0.93 -25.29
N ALA A 716 10.05 -0.97 -26.48
CA ALA A 716 9.39 -0.83 -27.79
C ALA A 716 9.03 -2.20 -28.42
N ASP A 717 9.49 -3.29 -27.83
CA ASP A 717 9.40 -4.66 -28.36
C ASP A 717 8.19 -5.45 -27.83
N LEU A 718 7.33 -4.82 -27.02
CA LEU A 718 6.18 -5.49 -26.41
C LEU A 718 5.02 -5.66 -27.41
N PRO A 719 4.32 -6.80 -27.38
CA PRO A 719 3.04 -6.95 -28.07
C PRO A 719 2.02 -5.90 -27.65
N SER A 720 1.14 -5.52 -28.59
CA SER A 720 0.07 -4.56 -28.27
C SER A 720 -0.85 -5.09 -27.18
N GLY A 721 -1.05 -4.32 -26.10
CA GLY A 721 -1.87 -4.71 -24.96
C GLY A 721 -1.18 -5.59 -23.92
N ALA A 722 0.10 -5.95 -24.10
CA ALA A 722 0.85 -6.70 -23.11
C ALA A 722 1.23 -5.81 -21.92
N LEU A 723 1.20 -6.39 -20.72
CA LEU A 723 1.61 -5.73 -19.49
C LEU A 723 3.11 -5.94 -19.28
N ALA A 724 3.85 -4.84 -19.21
CA ALA A 724 5.30 -4.87 -18.99
C ALA A 724 5.65 -5.22 -17.56
N GLY A 725 6.75 -5.97 -17.37
CA GLY A 725 7.33 -6.28 -16.08
C GLY A 725 8.78 -6.66 -16.19
N LEU A 726 9.35 -7.14 -15.10
CA LEU A 726 10.72 -7.63 -15.02
C LEU A 726 10.74 -9.15 -15.14
N ALA A 727 11.53 -9.67 -16.08
CA ALA A 727 11.84 -11.09 -16.23
C ALA A 727 12.64 -11.56 -15.01
N VAL A 728 12.12 -12.50 -14.24
CA VAL A 728 12.80 -12.98 -13.01
C VAL A 728 12.94 -14.50 -12.92
N SER A 729 12.14 -15.25 -13.66
CA SER A 729 12.28 -16.70 -13.76
C SER A 729 11.83 -17.14 -15.16
N ALA A 730 12.73 -17.81 -15.87
CA ALA A 730 12.58 -18.13 -17.28
C ALA A 730 11.43 -19.11 -17.56
N GLY A 731 10.91 -19.05 -18.78
CA GLY A 731 9.86 -19.92 -19.29
C GLY A 731 8.63 -19.15 -19.75
N VAL A 732 7.70 -19.86 -20.39
CA VAL A 732 6.40 -19.34 -20.80
C VAL A 732 5.31 -20.29 -20.29
N VAL A 733 4.28 -19.76 -19.72
CA VAL A 733 3.14 -20.52 -19.23
C VAL A 733 1.82 -19.83 -19.53
N GLU A 734 0.83 -20.62 -19.94
CA GLU A 734 -0.54 -20.19 -20.06
C GLU A 734 -1.37 -20.79 -18.95
N GLY A 735 -2.29 -20.03 -18.39
CA GLY A 735 -3.15 -20.50 -17.34
C GLY A 735 -4.18 -19.49 -16.91
N ARG A 736 -5.01 -19.93 -15.97
CA ARG A 736 -6.02 -19.09 -15.34
C ARG A 736 -5.36 -18.22 -14.28
N ALA A 737 -5.54 -16.92 -14.36
CA ALA A 737 -5.11 -15.99 -13.31
C ALA A 737 -5.92 -16.22 -12.02
N ARG A 738 -5.22 -16.28 -10.89
CA ARG A 738 -5.80 -16.23 -9.56
C ARG A 738 -5.27 -14.99 -8.85
N VAL A 739 -6.14 -13.97 -8.82
CA VAL A 739 -5.82 -12.69 -8.19
C VAL A 739 -6.08 -12.81 -6.70
N LEU A 740 -5.02 -12.84 -5.92
CA LEU A 740 -5.09 -12.99 -4.47
C LEU A 740 -4.52 -11.76 -3.76
N HIS A 741 -5.30 -11.21 -2.86
CA HIS A 741 -4.88 -10.13 -1.96
C HIS A 741 -4.48 -10.67 -0.58
N ASP A 742 -5.01 -11.82 -0.19
CA ASP A 742 -4.68 -12.52 1.05
C ASP A 742 -4.43 -14.01 0.76
N LEU A 743 -3.46 -14.58 1.46
CA LEU A 743 -3.13 -15.99 1.35
C LEU A 743 -4.22 -16.90 1.95
N ALA A 744 -5.03 -16.37 2.86
CA ALA A 744 -6.19 -17.08 3.42
C ALA A 744 -7.26 -17.41 2.35
N ASP A 745 -7.29 -16.66 1.24
CA ASP A 745 -8.21 -16.87 0.12
C ASP A 745 -7.67 -17.84 -0.93
N ALA A 746 -6.53 -18.50 -0.68
CA ALA A 746 -5.78 -19.30 -1.64
C ALA A 746 -6.49 -20.62 -1.98
N ASP A 747 -7.49 -20.56 -2.85
CA ASP A 747 -8.07 -21.75 -3.51
C ASP A 747 -7.41 -21.96 -4.89
N LEU A 748 -6.21 -22.52 -4.87
CA LEU A 748 -5.36 -22.72 -6.04
C LEU A 748 -5.54 -24.11 -6.64
N ALA A 749 -5.53 -24.20 -7.98
CA ALA A 749 -5.60 -25.43 -8.75
C ALA A 749 -4.38 -25.60 -9.67
N PRO A 750 -4.05 -26.83 -10.09
CA PRO A 750 -2.98 -27.04 -11.07
C PRO A 750 -3.24 -26.26 -12.36
N GLY A 751 -2.22 -25.58 -12.87
CA GLY A 751 -2.34 -24.73 -14.04
C GLY A 751 -2.70 -23.27 -13.74
N ASP A 752 -3.03 -22.93 -12.49
CA ASP A 752 -3.28 -21.55 -12.09
C ASP A 752 -1.99 -20.73 -12.12
N ILE A 753 -2.13 -19.44 -12.41
CA ILE A 753 -1.08 -18.43 -12.33
C ILE A 753 -1.43 -17.49 -11.19
N LEU A 754 -0.56 -17.39 -10.19
CA LEU A 754 -0.75 -16.48 -9.08
C LEU A 754 -0.48 -15.04 -9.51
N VAL A 755 -1.46 -14.17 -9.27
CA VAL A 755 -1.36 -12.72 -9.46
C VAL A 755 -1.60 -12.04 -8.12
N THR A 756 -0.62 -11.27 -7.62
CA THR A 756 -0.73 -10.60 -6.32
C THR A 756 0.08 -9.31 -6.28
N ALA A 757 -0.20 -8.45 -5.32
CA ALA A 757 0.53 -7.19 -5.18
C ALA A 757 2.01 -7.41 -4.88
N TYR A 758 2.33 -8.30 -3.96
CA TYR A 758 3.71 -8.68 -3.60
C TYR A 758 3.73 -10.08 -2.97
N THR A 759 4.93 -10.64 -2.86
CA THR A 759 5.13 -11.90 -2.14
C THR A 759 6.27 -11.77 -1.13
N ASP A 760 6.08 -12.36 0.03
CA ASP A 760 7.10 -12.53 1.06
C ASP A 760 7.31 -14.03 1.37
N PRO A 761 8.19 -14.40 2.29
CA PRO A 761 8.47 -15.81 2.57
C PRO A 761 7.24 -16.65 2.96
N SER A 762 6.20 -16.07 3.51
CA SER A 762 4.96 -16.78 3.87
C SER A 762 4.18 -17.29 2.65
N TRP A 763 4.38 -16.68 1.47
CA TRP A 763 3.75 -17.12 0.23
C TRP A 763 4.38 -18.37 -0.40
N THR A 764 5.55 -18.80 0.08
CA THR A 764 6.28 -19.95 -0.50
C THR A 764 5.42 -21.22 -0.63
N PRO A 765 4.55 -21.56 0.34
CA PRO A 765 3.68 -22.71 0.18
C PRO A 765 2.71 -22.63 -1.00
N ALA A 766 2.26 -21.43 -1.39
CA ALA A 766 1.38 -21.23 -2.55
C ALA A 766 2.11 -21.50 -3.88
N PHE A 767 3.41 -21.20 -3.95
CA PHE A 767 4.20 -21.44 -5.17
C PHE A 767 4.31 -22.91 -5.56
N VAL A 768 4.13 -23.80 -4.61
CA VAL A 768 4.10 -25.26 -4.87
C VAL A 768 2.86 -25.65 -5.68
N ALA A 769 1.78 -24.88 -5.57
CA ALA A 769 0.46 -25.20 -6.17
C ALA A 769 0.22 -24.53 -7.54
N VAL A 770 1.01 -23.52 -7.91
CA VAL A 770 0.79 -22.73 -9.13
C VAL A 770 1.78 -23.07 -10.25
N SER A 771 1.46 -22.65 -11.46
CA SER A 771 2.27 -22.86 -12.66
C SER A 771 3.03 -21.62 -13.11
N GLY A 772 2.71 -20.44 -12.57
CA GLY A 772 3.38 -19.18 -12.87
C GLY A 772 3.09 -18.11 -11.82
N LEU A 773 3.85 -17.00 -11.87
CA LEU A 773 3.76 -15.91 -10.90
C LEU A 773 3.78 -14.55 -11.62
N VAL A 774 2.89 -13.66 -11.19
CA VAL A 774 2.87 -12.22 -11.56
C VAL A 774 2.72 -11.40 -10.28
N THR A 775 3.60 -10.39 -10.08
CA THR A 775 3.48 -9.47 -8.94
C THR A 775 3.62 -8.02 -9.36
N GLU A 776 2.95 -7.10 -8.64
CA GLU A 776 3.06 -5.64 -8.88
C GLU A 776 4.37 -5.08 -8.35
N VAL A 777 4.83 -5.62 -7.23
CA VAL A 777 6.08 -5.23 -6.59
C VAL A 777 7.04 -6.40 -6.63
N GLY A 778 8.26 -6.14 -7.05
CA GLY A 778 9.28 -7.16 -7.13
C GLY A 778 10.51 -6.70 -7.88
N GLY A 779 11.58 -7.45 -7.74
CA GLY A 779 12.84 -7.24 -8.42
C GLY A 779 13.63 -8.56 -8.53
N GLN A 780 14.73 -8.58 -9.27
CA GLN A 780 15.50 -9.79 -9.56
C GLN A 780 15.92 -10.61 -8.32
N MET A 781 16.13 -9.94 -7.20
CA MET A 781 16.63 -10.55 -5.97
C MET A 781 15.58 -10.59 -4.85
N THR A 782 14.32 -10.29 -5.17
CA THR A 782 13.22 -10.38 -4.20
C THR A 782 12.88 -11.82 -3.89
N HIS A 783 12.17 -12.04 -2.79
CA HIS A 783 11.79 -13.39 -2.34
C HIS A 783 11.03 -14.15 -3.43
N GLY A 784 9.98 -13.56 -4.00
CA GLY A 784 9.19 -14.21 -5.06
C GLY A 784 10.00 -14.63 -6.27
N ALA A 785 10.93 -13.76 -6.71
CA ALA A 785 11.81 -14.06 -7.82
C ALA A 785 12.75 -15.25 -7.52
N VAL A 786 13.33 -15.28 -6.32
CA VAL A 786 14.26 -16.36 -5.92
C VAL A 786 13.54 -17.69 -5.81
N ILE A 787 12.37 -17.73 -5.17
CA ILE A 787 11.60 -18.97 -4.99
C ILE A 787 10.98 -19.43 -6.33
N ALA A 788 10.54 -18.51 -7.19
CA ALA A 788 10.07 -18.87 -8.53
C ALA A 788 11.17 -19.59 -9.34
N ARG A 789 12.41 -19.08 -9.31
CA ARG A 789 13.58 -19.76 -9.93
C ARG A 789 13.83 -21.13 -9.33
N GLU A 790 13.81 -21.22 -8.02
CA GLU A 790 14.09 -22.48 -7.31
C GLU A 790 13.07 -23.57 -7.64
N TYR A 791 11.82 -23.16 -7.88
CA TYR A 791 10.75 -24.08 -8.26
C TYR A 791 10.56 -24.21 -9.78
N GLY A 792 11.34 -23.44 -10.57
CA GLY A 792 11.22 -23.43 -12.04
C GLY A 792 9.90 -22.86 -12.54
N LEU A 793 9.30 -21.94 -11.81
CA LEU A 793 8.05 -21.28 -12.18
C LEU A 793 8.34 -20.07 -13.08
N PRO A 794 7.78 -19.97 -14.30
CA PRO A 794 7.84 -18.74 -15.08
C PRO A 794 7.27 -17.57 -14.30
N ALA A 795 8.03 -16.46 -14.18
CA ALA A 795 7.61 -15.36 -13.33
C ALA A 795 7.99 -13.99 -13.91
N VAL A 796 7.03 -13.07 -13.81
CA VAL A 796 7.17 -11.65 -14.15
C VAL A 796 6.77 -10.83 -12.94
N VAL A 797 7.67 -9.98 -12.46
CA VAL A 797 7.42 -9.12 -11.30
C VAL A 797 7.47 -7.65 -11.69
N GLY A 798 6.98 -6.75 -10.82
CA GLY A 798 6.94 -5.33 -11.12
C GLY A 798 5.92 -4.96 -12.20
N VAL A 799 4.91 -5.78 -12.43
CA VAL A 799 3.81 -5.49 -13.36
C VAL A 799 2.83 -4.54 -12.69
N GLU A 800 2.95 -3.27 -13.01
CA GLU A 800 2.19 -2.20 -12.33
C GLU A 800 0.68 -2.41 -12.47
N ASN A 801 -0.06 -2.32 -11.35
CA ASN A 801 -1.50 -2.54 -11.27
C ASN A 801 -1.99 -3.92 -11.76
N ALA A 802 -1.16 -4.94 -11.73
CA ALA A 802 -1.53 -6.28 -12.21
C ALA A 802 -2.80 -6.82 -11.56
N THR A 803 -2.98 -6.61 -10.26
CA THR A 803 -4.18 -7.07 -9.51
C THR A 803 -5.47 -6.34 -9.88
N THR A 804 -5.36 -5.20 -10.57
CA THR A 804 -6.50 -4.41 -11.07
C THR A 804 -6.74 -4.65 -12.56
N LEU A 805 -5.66 -4.78 -13.33
CA LEU A 805 -5.72 -4.95 -14.79
C LEU A 805 -6.04 -6.38 -15.22
N ILE A 806 -5.66 -7.37 -14.39
CA ILE A 806 -5.95 -8.78 -14.62
C ILE A 806 -7.13 -9.17 -13.73
N SER A 807 -8.20 -9.69 -14.33
CA SER A 807 -9.36 -10.17 -13.58
C SER A 807 -9.12 -11.58 -13.04
N ASP A 808 -9.66 -11.89 -11.84
CA ASP A 808 -9.64 -13.26 -11.33
C ASP A 808 -10.37 -14.20 -12.28
N GLY A 809 -9.78 -15.35 -12.57
CA GLY A 809 -10.30 -16.32 -13.54
C GLY A 809 -9.95 -16.04 -15.01
N GLN A 810 -9.34 -14.90 -15.35
CA GLN A 810 -8.93 -14.57 -16.71
C GLN A 810 -7.81 -15.50 -17.20
N GLN A 811 -7.85 -15.87 -18.47
CA GLN A 811 -6.74 -16.57 -19.11
C GLN A 811 -5.62 -15.58 -19.44
N ILE A 812 -4.41 -15.91 -19.02
CA ILE A 812 -3.22 -15.10 -19.29
C ILE A 812 -2.05 -15.98 -19.73
N ARG A 813 -1.08 -15.37 -20.41
CA ARG A 813 0.20 -16.00 -20.74
C ARG A 813 1.33 -15.18 -20.12
N VAL A 814 2.14 -15.83 -19.30
CA VAL A 814 3.30 -15.22 -18.63
C VAL A 814 4.56 -15.55 -19.39
N HIS A 815 5.25 -14.54 -19.89
CA HIS A 815 6.54 -14.64 -20.55
C HIS A 815 7.67 -14.33 -19.56
N GLY A 816 7.97 -15.28 -18.68
CA GLY A 816 8.99 -15.12 -17.65
C GLY A 816 10.41 -14.92 -18.19
N THR A 817 10.71 -15.37 -19.42
CA THR A 817 11.98 -15.11 -20.12
C THR A 817 12.07 -13.66 -20.62
N ASP A 818 10.97 -13.12 -21.16
CA ASP A 818 10.95 -11.83 -21.82
C ASP A 818 10.39 -10.70 -20.96
N GLY A 819 9.79 -11.01 -19.82
CA GLY A 819 9.33 -10.05 -18.81
C GLY A 819 8.06 -9.27 -19.20
N TYR A 820 7.04 -9.98 -19.67
CA TYR A 820 5.72 -9.39 -19.91
C TYR A 820 4.58 -10.41 -19.73
N VAL A 821 3.37 -9.93 -19.64
CA VAL A 821 2.15 -10.75 -19.53
C VAL A 821 1.17 -10.37 -20.63
N GLU A 822 0.65 -11.35 -21.34
CA GLU A 822 -0.43 -11.20 -22.30
C GLU A 822 -1.78 -11.55 -21.67
N LEU A 823 -2.78 -10.72 -21.93
CA LEU A 823 -4.18 -10.98 -21.59
C LEU A 823 -4.82 -11.73 -22.77
N LEU A 824 -5.32 -12.95 -22.53
CA LEU A 824 -5.85 -13.82 -23.59
C LEU A 824 -7.38 -13.73 -23.70
#